data_c7dfef3e356d5c28bc8793d40a6f6dc9
#
_entry.id   c7dfef3e356d5c28bc8793d40a6f6dc9
#
_cell.length_a   1.000
_cell.length_b   1.000
_cell.length_c   1.000
_cell.angle_alpha   90.00
_cell.angle_beta   90.00
_cell.angle_gamma   90.00
#
_symmetry.space_group_name_H-M   'P 1'
#
loop_
_entity.id
_entity.type
_entity.pdbx_description
1 polymer ?
#
loop_
_entity_poly.entity_id
_entity_poly.type
_entity_poly.pdbx_seq_one_letter_code
_entity_poly.pdbx_strand_id
1 'polypeptide(L)'
;MTPTTDTYVLLRAFVDELARCGMRVACTSPGSRCAPLVLTLAREQRLKCHSHIDERCAGFFALGAAKASGLPVAVTCTSGTAVAELLPAAIEAREARVPLLLLSADRPPELRENGAGQAIDQLKIFGDAAKWFFEVGTHDATPERLRWIRTLACRAYWTALEGRPGVVHLNFPLREPLVTDEALPGDDTGRAGGRPYVRRAPTPAMGETRLGEMVAEARRGVVVAGRHERATPLGQAAATFCEALGWPLLADPLSGARRGDAAIAHYDALLRDDAFTAAQRPDLVLRVGDLPVSKPLRTWLAGLGTVRQVTLDPEGAWQDPGSVLSDSIAMEPAATLTELIDAAAAPTAVGSPDSSNEPGPARRHPADPDWLAGWRSADEQASEAILGVLHGDGLDEPSVAAELGVLLPEEATLFVASSMPVRDVETFWPARQDPPRVLCNRGANGIDGTVSSALGAAAADDGPAVLLIGDVALAHDLGGLLAAPRLSLKLTIVLLDNDGGGIFDFLPVSRTTLTQQNHGERPFGMDARASDGAREEDRGGEHREDIYTHHIATPTGLDFARAAALYGFAHEPVETITGFRTALEHALAPQTGPTLIHVRTDRAANVDLHARVWSAVARAYGEGDPVHGADADRKTAKDE
;
A
#
# COMPACT_ATOMS: atom_id res chain seq x y z
N MET A 1 11.36 35.20 30.06
CA MET A 1 10.87 33.84 30.40
C MET A 1 12.08 32.97 30.62
N THR A 2 11.96 31.83 31.32
CA THR A 2 13.08 30.90 31.38
C THR A 2 13.27 30.24 30.01
N PRO A 3 14.48 29.76 29.65
CA PRO A 3 14.71 29.05 28.37
C PRO A 3 13.78 27.85 28.15
N THR A 4 13.36 27.18 29.21
CA THR A 4 12.40 26.10 29.17
C THR A 4 11.00 26.57 28.82
N THR A 5 10.55 27.67 29.44
CA THR A 5 9.27 28.31 29.11
C THR A 5 9.24 28.77 27.66
N ASP A 6 10.32 29.39 27.17
CA ASP A 6 10.47 29.78 25.75
C ASP A 6 10.33 28.57 24.80
N THR A 7 10.97 27.44 25.15
CA THR A 7 10.83 26.20 24.39
C THR A 7 9.36 25.77 24.28
N TYR A 8 8.63 25.72 25.40
CA TYR A 8 7.21 25.32 25.37
C TYR A 8 6.30 26.29 24.63
N VAL A 9 6.58 27.60 24.72
CA VAL A 9 5.83 28.65 23.99
C VAL A 9 6.01 28.47 22.49
N LEU A 10 7.23 28.24 22.02
CA LEU A 10 7.54 28.00 20.61
C LEU A 10 6.92 26.67 20.11
N LEU A 11 7.06 25.59 20.88
CA LEU A 11 6.47 24.29 20.51
C LEU A 11 4.94 24.35 20.47
N ARG A 12 4.30 25.05 21.41
CA ARG A 12 2.85 25.26 21.38
C ARG A 12 2.41 25.99 20.12
N ALA A 13 3.10 27.07 19.73
CA ALA A 13 2.81 27.81 18.50
C ALA A 13 3.01 26.93 17.25
N PHE A 14 4.05 26.10 17.24
CA PHE A 14 4.31 25.13 16.16
C PHE A 14 3.18 24.10 16.02
N VAL A 15 2.79 23.46 17.12
CA VAL A 15 1.77 22.41 17.12
C VAL A 15 0.37 22.99 16.84
N ASP A 16 0.03 24.15 17.42
CA ASP A 16 -1.20 24.88 17.08
C ASP A 16 -1.29 25.14 15.57
N GLU A 17 -0.19 25.53 14.95
CA GLU A 17 -0.16 25.83 13.53
C GLU A 17 -0.30 24.58 12.64
N LEU A 18 0.31 23.45 13.02
CA LEU A 18 0.10 22.17 12.34
C LEU A 18 -1.39 21.76 12.38
N ALA A 19 -2.03 21.93 13.54
CA ALA A 19 -3.47 21.65 13.68
C ALA A 19 -4.34 22.61 12.85
N ARG A 20 -3.94 23.89 12.70
CA ARG A 20 -4.58 24.88 11.80
C ARG A 20 -4.42 24.52 10.33
N CYS A 21 -3.28 23.94 9.94
CA CYS A 21 -3.05 23.43 8.57
C CYS A 21 -3.93 22.22 8.22
N GLY A 22 -4.43 21.50 9.21
CA GLY A 22 -5.30 20.35 8.99
C GLY A 22 -4.80 19.04 9.61
N MET A 23 -3.64 19.01 10.29
CA MET A 23 -3.18 17.81 10.98
C MET A 23 -4.19 17.39 12.06
N ARG A 24 -4.43 16.09 12.19
CA ARG A 24 -5.41 15.51 13.14
C ARG A 24 -4.84 14.41 14.01
N VAL A 25 -3.75 13.78 13.60
CA VAL A 25 -3.16 12.63 14.30
C VAL A 25 -1.68 12.88 14.56
N ALA A 26 -1.22 12.48 15.74
CA ALA A 26 0.19 12.44 16.11
C ALA A 26 0.50 11.12 16.83
N CYS A 27 1.71 10.59 16.63
CA CYS A 27 2.25 9.44 17.33
C CYS A 27 3.44 9.86 18.18
N THR A 28 3.53 9.32 19.39
CA THR A 28 4.61 9.66 20.32
C THR A 28 5.25 8.39 20.87
N SER A 29 6.56 8.41 21.05
CA SER A 29 7.28 7.39 21.81
C SER A 29 7.92 7.99 23.06
N PRO A 30 8.06 7.21 24.16
CA PRO A 30 8.53 7.73 25.42
C PRO A 30 10.01 8.11 25.39
N GLY A 31 10.39 9.10 26.19
CA GLY A 31 11.77 9.49 26.41
C GLY A 31 11.87 10.87 27.06
N SER A 32 12.91 11.10 27.87
CA SER A 32 13.05 12.38 28.56
C SER A 32 13.32 13.52 27.58
N ARG A 33 14.17 13.31 26.58
CA ARG A 33 14.56 14.39 25.64
C ARG A 33 13.38 14.87 24.80
N CYS A 34 12.46 13.99 24.42
CA CYS A 34 11.27 14.38 23.65
C CYS A 34 10.09 14.86 24.52
N ALA A 35 10.21 14.87 25.84
CA ALA A 35 9.11 15.27 26.72
C ALA A 35 8.46 16.62 26.35
N PRO A 36 9.18 17.69 25.96
CA PRO A 36 8.55 18.93 25.54
C PRO A 36 7.66 18.78 24.29
N LEU A 37 8.08 18.01 23.30
CA LEU A 37 7.29 17.70 22.09
C LEU A 37 6.08 16.84 22.42
N VAL A 38 6.28 15.74 23.17
CA VAL A 38 5.23 14.80 23.57
C VAL A 38 4.13 15.52 24.35
N LEU A 39 4.51 16.30 25.39
CA LEU A 39 3.56 17.02 26.23
C LEU A 39 2.79 18.09 25.44
N THR A 40 3.44 18.75 24.49
CA THR A 40 2.79 19.77 23.67
C THR A 40 1.81 19.15 22.67
N LEU A 41 2.19 18.08 21.99
CA LEU A 41 1.30 17.34 21.09
C LEU A 41 0.09 16.76 21.83
N ALA A 42 0.32 16.13 22.99
CA ALA A 42 -0.75 15.51 23.79
C ALA A 42 -1.75 16.52 24.41
N ARG A 43 -1.33 17.76 24.62
CA ARG A 43 -2.19 18.85 25.13
C ARG A 43 -3.02 19.54 24.05
N GLU A 44 -2.69 19.36 22.77
CA GLU A 44 -3.44 19.96 21.67
C GLU A 44 -4.74 19.16 21.41
N GLN A 45 -5.86 19.71 21.82
CA GLN A 45 -7.16 19.03 21.81
C GLN A 45 -7.70 18.67 20.41
N ARG A 46 -7.20 19.34 19.36
CA ARG A 46 -7.57 19.05 17.96
C ARG A 46 -6.82 17.85 17.40
N LEU A 47 -5.80 17.36 18.11
CA LEU A 47 -5.00 16.19 17.71
C LEU A 47 -5.38 14.96 18.53
N LYS A 48 -5.60 13.85 17.83
CA LYS A 48 -5.65 12.53 18.44
C LYS A 48 -4.21 12.01 18.58
N CYS A 49 -3.72 11.96 19.81
CA CYS A 49 -2.33 11.61 20.08
C CYS A 49 -2.23 10.15 20.55
N HIS A 50 -1.46 9.34 19.85
CA HIS A 50 -1.27 7.91 20.13
C HIS A 50 0.14 7.65 20.64
N SER A 51 0.25 6.98 21.81
CA SER A 51 1.53 6.66 22.43
C SER A 51 1.94 5.22 22.13
N HIS A 52 3.15 5.02 21.64
CA HIS A 52 3.77 3.73 21.34
C HIS A 52 5.05 3.54 22.14
N ILE A 53 5.36 2.30 22.51
CA ILE A 53 6.60 1.96 23.22
C ILE A 53 7.74 1.80 22.20
N ASP A 54 7.47 1.13 21.09
CA ASP A 54 8.41 0.84 20.01
C ASP A 54 8.29 1.90 18.92
N GLU A 55 9.38 2.59 18.62
CA GLU A 55 9.44 3.66 17.64
C GLU A 55 9.20 3.17 16.20
N ARG A 56 9.66 1.97 15.87
CA ARG A 56 9.38 1.35 14.58
C ARG A 56 7.87 1.16 14.39
N CYS A 57 7.20 0.62 15.39
CA CYS A 57 5.75 0.47 15.40
C CYS A 57 5.03 1.83 15.32
N ALA A 58 5.54 2.86 16.02
CA ALA A 58 5.01 4.23 15.95
C ALA A 58 5.09 4.81 14.52
N GLY A 59 6.22 4.59 13.83
CA GLY A 59 6.42 5.03 12.45
C GLY A 59 5.43 4.40 11.48
N PHE A 60 5.26 3.09 11.55
CA PHE A 60 4.31 2.36 10.70
C PHE A 60 2.84 2.62 11.05
N PHE A 61 2.53 2.82 12.33
CA PHE A 61 1.20 3.24 12.74
C PHE A 61 0.85 4.62 12.14
N ALA A 62 1.77 5.57 12.22
CA ALA A 62 1.59 6.88 11.60
C ALA A 62 1.43 6.78 10.07
N LEU A 63 2.19 5.90 9.43
CA LEU A 63 2.06 5.59 8.00
C LEU A 63 0.65 5.11 7.66
N GLY A 64 0.13 4.13 8.40
CA GLY A 64 -1.23 3.60 8.20
C GLY A 64 -2.32 4.66 8.41
N ALA A 65 -2.19 5.47 9.45
CA ALA A 65 -3.09 6.58 9.73
C ALA A 65 -3.04 7.66 8.61
N ALA A 66 -1.85 7.95 8.06
CA ALA A 66 -1.71 8.88 6.95
C ALA A 66 -2.29 8.32 5.64
N LYS A 67 -2.12 7.01 5.36
CA LYS A 67 -2.77 6.33 4.22
C LYS A 67 -4.30 6.40 4.32
N ALA A 68 -4.85 6.14 5.48
CA ALA A 68 -6.30 6.14 5.69
C ALA A 68 -6.89 7.56 5.65
N SER A 69 -6.24 8.55 6.24
CA SER A 69 -6.75 9.93 6.28
C SER A 69 -6.41 10.76 5.04
N GLY A 70 -5.34 10.43 4.31
CA GLY A 70 -4.77 11.27 3.25
C GLY A 70 -4.09 12.55 3.77
N LEU A 71 -3.89 12.69 5.08
CA LEU A 71 -3.32 13.86 5.73
C LEU A 71 -1.95 13.57 6.38
N PRO A 72 -1.08 14.59 6.51
CA PRO A 72 0.16 14.44 7.26
C PRO A 72 -0.06 14.02 8.71
N VAL A 73 0.69 13.01 9.16
CA VAL A 73 0.71 12.52 10.53
C VAL A 73 2.09 12.79 11.13
N ALA A 74 2.13 13.33 12.35
CA ALA A 74 3.39 13.57 13.04
C ALA A 74 3.83 12.36 13.87
N VAL A 75 5.14 12.09 13.89
CA VAL A 75 5.76 11.11 14.79
C VAL A 75 6.87 11.80 15.57
N THR A 76 6.88 11.65 16.89
CA THR A 76 7.97 12.16 17.73
C THR A 76 8.55 11.05 18.60
N CYS A 77 9.87 11.05 18.72
CA CYS A 77 10.63 10.15 19.58
C CYS A 77 11.81 10.87 20.24
N THR A 78 12.45 10.19 21.17
CA THR A 78 13.67 10.68 21.81
C THR A 78 14.87 10.60 20.86
N SER A 79 16.01 11.09 21.30
CA SER A 79 17.26 11.04 20.52
C SER A 79 17.92 9.66 20.55
N GLY A 80 18.87 9.44 19.66
CA GLY A 80 19.62 8.20 19.56
C GLY A 80 19.01 7.21 18.58
N THR A 81 19.12 5.91 18.89
CA THR A 81 18.60 4.84 18.01
C THR A 81 17.09 4.90 17.79
N ALA A 82 16.34 5.49 18.69
CA ALA A 82 14.89 5.77 18.53
C ALA A 82 14.56 6.45 17.20
N VAL A 83 15.39 7.42 16.78
CA VAL A 83 15.22 8.10 15.49
C VAL A 83 15.51 7.16 14.33
N ALA A 84 16.55 6.31 14.46
CA ALA A 84 16.91 5.34 13.42
C ALA A 84 15.83 4.29 13.17
N GLU A 85 15.08 3.90 14.21
CA GLU A 85 13.95 2.95 14.11
C GLU A 85 12.80 3.47 13.24
N LEU A 86 12.72 4.76 12.97
CA LEU A 86 11.74 5.35 12.07
C LEU A 86 12.11 5.19 10.58
N LEU A 87 13.35 4.76 10.25
CA LEU A 87 13.83 4.68 8.86
C LEU A 87 13.03 3.72 7.99
N PRO A 88 12.64 2.52 8.42
CA PRO A 88 11.81 1.62 7.59
C PRO A 88 10.48 2.27 7.18
N ALA A 89 9.78 2.89 8.11
CA ALA A 89 8.53 3.61 7.83
C ALA A 89 8.76 4.84 6.92
N ALA A 90 9.89 5.54 7.07
CA ALA A 90 10.24 6.67 6.22
C ALA A 90 10.50 6.23 4.77
N ILE A 91 11.16 5.08 4.56
CA ILE A 91 11.39 4.51 3.23
C ILE A 91 10.05 4.12 2.59
N GLU A 92 9.22 3.37 3.29
CA GLU A 92 7.89 3.00 2.77
C GLU A 92 7.05 4.25 2.45
N ALA A 93 7.04 5.26 3.33
CA ALA A 93 6.32 6.51 3.11
C ALA A 93 6.81 7.27 1.87
N ARG A 94 8.12 7.31 1.63
CA ARG A 94 8.70 7.90 0.43
C ARG A 94 8.23 7.20 -0.84
N GLU A 95 8.36 5.88 -0.88
CA GLU A 95 8.03 5.08 -2.05
C GLU A 95 6.52 5.01 -2.29
N ALA A 96 5.74 4.98 -1.20
CA ALA A 96 4.28 5.03 -1.26
C ALA A 96 3.71 6.46 -1.45
N ARG A 97 4.53 7.50 -1.37
CA ARG A 97 4.12 8.90 -1.44
C ARG A 97 3.09 9.27 -0.35
N VAL A 98 3.40 8.86 0.87
CA VAL A 98 2.56 9.10 2.05
C VAL A 98 3.16 10.24 2.88
N PRO A 99 2.39 11.26 3.27
CA PRO A 99 2.89 12.41 4.00
C PRO A 99 3.13 12.10 5.47
N LEU A 100 4.38 12.19 5.93
CA LEU A 100 4.77 12.05 7.33
C LEU A 100 5.61 13.25 7.81
N LEU A 101 5.41 13.64 9.07
CA LEU A 101 6.23 14.62 9.78
C LEU A 101 7.01 13.93 10.90
N LEU A 102 8.30 13.69 10.69
CA LEU A 102 9.19 13.10 11.70
C LEU A 102 9.79 14.23 12.53
N LEU A 103 9.39 14.31 13.80
CA LEU A 103 9.76 15.37 14.75
C LEU A 103 10.70 14.76 15.79
N SER A 104 11.99 14.60 15.45
CA SER A 104 12.98 14.01 16.36
C SER A 104 13.46 14.99 17.42
N ALA A 105 13.49 14.56 18.68
CA ALA A 105 14.21 15.30 19.70
C ALA A 105 15.70 14.99 19.64
N ASP A 106 16.56 15.99 19.91
CA ASP A 106 18.00 15.82 19.87
C ASP A 106 18.69 16.52 21.05
N ARG A 107 19.96 16.16 21.27
CA ARG A 107 20.85 16.91 22.15
C ARG A 107 21.15 18.28 21.53
N PRO A 108 21.26 19.34 22.35
CA PRO A 108 21.71 20.63 21.85
C PRO A 108 23.19 20.54 21.37
N PRO A 109 23.63 21.48 20.51
CA PRO A 109 24.97 21.39 19.88
C PRO A 109 26.13 21.16 20.85
N GLU A 110 26.07 21.74 22.04
CA GLU A 110 27.10 21.60 23.08
C GLU A 110 27.22 20.19 23.68
N LEU A 111 26.26 19.30 23.42
CA LEU A 111 26.28 17.91 23.89
C LEU A 111 26.49 16.90 22.77
N ARG A 112 26.81 17.35 21.56
CA ARG A 112 27.07 16.45 20.41
C ARG A 112 28.57 16.14 20.32
N GLU A 113 28.91 14.93 19.90
CA GLU A 113 30.27 14.44 19.63
C GLU A 113 31.25 14.54 20.83
N ASN A 114 30.73 14.59 22.05
CA ASN A 114 31.52 14.72 23.28
C ASN A 114 31.28 13.61 24.30
N GLY A 115 30.66 12.49 23.88
CA GLY A 115 30.37 11.36 24.75
C GLY A 115 29.10 11.50 25.59
N ALA A 116 28.24 12.51 25.33
CA ALA A 116 26.96 12.61 26.00
C ALA A 116 26.09 11.37 25.72
N GLY A 117 25.43 10.86 26.77
CA GLY A 117 24.62 9.65 26.64
C GLY A 117 23.48 9.81 25.65
N GLN A 118 23.22 8.79 24.84
CA GLN A 118 22.12 8.73 23.87
C GLN A 118 22.17 9.89 22.84
N ALA A 119 23.38 10.28 22.42
CA ALA A 119 23.65 11.26 21.38
C ALA A 119 24.27 10.55 20.17
N ILE A 120 23.70 10.76 19.00
CA ILE A 120 24.22 10.31 17.70
C ILE A 120 24.11 11.48 16.71
N ASP A 121 24.73 11.37 15.55
CA ASP A 121 24.47 12.32 14.47
C ASP A 121 23.10 12.05 13.86
N GLN A 122 22.14 12.95 14.13
CA GLN A 122 20.77 12.89 13.61
C GLN A 122 20.57 13.79 12.38
N LEU A 123 21.61 14.57 12.00
CA LEU A 123 21.49 15.48 10.87
C LEU A 123 21.33 14.68 9.57
N LYS A 124 20.17 14.80 8.95
CA LYS A 124 19.82 14.07 7.71
C LYS A 124 19.94 12.54 7.82
N ILE A 125 19.70 11.97 9.02
CA ILE A 125 19.81 10.52 9.26
C ILE A 125 18.93 9.69 8.31
N PHE A 126 17.82 10.23 7.81
CA PHE A 126 16.95 9.56 6.83
C PHE A 126 17.44 9.69 5.39
N GLY A 127 18.53 10.40 5.13
CA GLY A 127 19.08 10.60 3.80
C GLY A 127 18.00 11.04 2.80
N ASP A 128 17.97 10.36 1.64
CA ASP A 128 17.01 10.64 0.59
C ASP A 128 15.57 10.15 0.91
N ALA A 129 15.36 9.35 1.96
CA ALA A 129 14.01 8.98 2.38
C ALA A 129 13.22 10.19 2.89
N ALA A 130 13.90 11.23 3.40
CA ALA A 130 13.27 12.49 3.76
C ALA A 130 13.28 13.48 2.57
N LYS A 131 12.10 13.88 2.15
CA LYS A 131 11.88 14.88 1.10
C LYS A 131 12.47 16.25 1.46
N TRP A 132 12.43 16.57 2.75
CA TRP A 132 13.00 17.79 3.30
C TRP A 132 13.45 17.55 4.75
N PHE A 133 14.65 18.05 5.05
CA PHE A 133 15.23 18.07 6.39
C PHE A 133 15.40 19.52 6.87
N PHE A 134 15.13 19.76 8.17
CA PHE A 134 15.39 21.06 8.78
C PHE A 134 15.82 20.89 10.25
N GLU A 135 16.97 21.50 10.62
CA GLU A 135 17.43 21.63 12.00
C GLU A 135 16.76 22.87 12.62
N VAL A 136 15.88 22.67 13.59
CA VAL A 136 15.08 23.75 14.15
C VAL A 136 15.91 24.73 14.99
N GLY A 137 16.91 24.20 15.70
CA GLY A 137 17.71 25.02 16.60
C GLY A 137 17.02 25.32 17.93
N THR A 138 17.71 26.08 18.78
CA THR A 138 17.22 26.56 20.07
C THR A 138 17.01 28.07 20.01
N HIS A 139 15.85 28.57 20.43
CA HIS A 139 15.47 29.97 20.28
C HIS A 139 14.74 30.50 21.51
N ASP A 140 14.88 31.81 21.77
CA ASP A 140 14.03 32.54 22.68
C ASP A 140 12.66 32.81 22.03
N ALA A 141 11.58 32.85 22.80
CA ALA A 141 10.22 33.05 22.30
C ALA A 141 9.91 34.53 22.06
N THR A 142 10.62 35.16 21.11
CA THR A 142 10.30 36.53 20.67
C THR A 142 9.12 36.56 19.68
N PRO A 143 8.43 37.69 19.49
CA PRO A 143 7.36 37.80 18.49
C PRO A 143 7.80 37.39 17.07
N GLU A 144 9.05 37.72 16.69
CA GLU A 144 9.62 37.32 15.39
C GLU A 144 9.80 35.83 15.30
N ARG A 145 10.27 35.16 16.36
CA ARG A 145 10.47 33.73 16.42
C ARG A 145 9.15 32.95 16.46
N LEU A 146 8.13 33.52 17.10
CA LEU A 146 6.78 32.95 17.07
C LEU A 146 6.17 32.98 15.66
N ARG A 147 6.34 34.07 14.91
CA ARG A 147 5.93 34.14 13.52
C ARG A 147 6.70 33.15 12.65
N TRP A 148 8.00 33.07 12.86
CA TRP A 148 8.87 32.14 12.13
C TRP A 148 8.50 30.67 12.36
N ILE A 149 8.32 30.24 13.62
CA ILE A 149 8.00 28.83 13.93
C ILE A 149 6.64 28.40 13.38
N ARG A 150 5.64 29.31 13.34
CA ARG A 150 4.36 29.09 12.68
C ARG A 150 4.53 28.94 11.17
N THR A 151 5.33 29.77 10.54
CA THR A 151 5.65 29.65 9.10
C THR A 151 6.39 28.34 8.80
N LEU A 152 7.30 27.92 9.70
CA LEU A 152 7.99 26.62 9.61
C LEU A 152 7.01 25.45 9.67
N ALA A 153 6.04 25.49 10.58
CA ALA A 153 4.98 24.48 10.68
C ALA A 153 4.15 24.39 9.39
N CYS A 154 3.71 25.51 8.83
CA CYS A 154 3.03 25.55 7.54
C CYS A 154 3.90 24.94 6.43
N ARG A 155 5.17 25.34 6.35
CA ARG A 155 6.09 24.81 5.35
C ARG A 155 6.27 23.29 5.48
N ALA A 156 6.43 22.79 6.70
CA ALA A 156 6.56 21.35 6.96
C ALA A 156 5.31 20.59 6.49
N TYR A 157 4.15 21.05 6.88
CA TYR A 157 2.87 20.43 6.52
C TYR A 157 2.65 20.38 5.00
N TRP A 158 2.76 21.53 4.33
CA TRP A 158 2.53 21.60 2.89
C TRP A 158 3.63 20.91 2.08
N THR A 159 4.89 20.92 2.55
CA THR A 159 5.96 20.16 1.90
C THR A 159 5.71 18.66 1.97
N ALA A 160 5.21 18.14 3.11
CA ALA A 160 4.88 16.73 3.23
C ALA A 160 3.73 16.32 2.31
N LEU A 161 2.71 17.17 2.15
CA LEU A 161 1.45 16.83 1.48
C LEU A 161 1.46 17.06 -0.04
N GLU A 162 2.10 18.14 -0.53
CA GLU A 162 1.94 18.59 -1.90
C GLU A 162 3.02 18.11 -2.87
N GLY A 163 2.70 18.20 -4.16
CA GLY A 163 3.51 17.65 -5.23
C GLY A 163 3.61 16.13 -5.07
N ARG A 164 4.82 15.58 -5.00
CA ARG A 164 5.04 14.20 -4.58
C ARG A 164 4.97 14.15 -3.05
N PRO A 165 3.91 13.66 -2.42
CA PRO A 165 3.84 13.56 -0.96
C PRO A 165 4.99 12.72 -0.39
N GLY A 166 5.33 12.93 0.87
CA GLY A 166 6.43 12.18 1.48
C GLY A 166 6.86 12.72 2.85
N VAL A 167 8.01 12.26 3.28
CA VAL A 167 8.53 12.49 4.62
C VAL A 167 9.20 13.86 4.75
N VAL A 168 8.87 14.58 5.81
CA VAL A 168 9.60 15.79 6.26
C VAL A 168 10.18 15.50 7.63
N HIS A 169 11.49 15.70 7.78
CA HIS A 169 12.20 15.53 9.03
C HIS A 169 12.58 16.89 9.64
N LEU A 170 12.08 17.15 10.85
CA LEU A 170 12.47 18.29 11.67
C LEU A 170 13.20 17.81 12.92
N ASN A 171 14.46 18.21 13.10
CA ASN A 171 15.29 17.86 14.26
C ASN A 171 15.24 19.00 15.29
N PHE A 172 14.81 18.68 16.51
CA PHE A 172 14.61 19.63 17.61
C PHE A 172 15.69 19.44 18.69
N PRO A 173 16.75 20.24 18.70
CA PRO A 173 17.67 20.24 19.83
C PRO A 173 17.00 20.89 21.04
N LEU A 174 16.90 20.13 22.13
CA LEU A 174 16.18 20.55 23.34
C LEU A 174 17.16 20.58 24.53
N ARG A 175 17.25 21.72 25.22
CA ARG A 175 18.07 21.92 26.42
C ARG A 175 17.32 21.58 27.69
N GLU A 176 18.04 21.16 28.70
CA GLU A 176 17.52 21.03 30.06
C GLU A 176 17.40 22.41 30.74
N PRO A 177 16.42 22.54 31.65
CA PRO A 177 15.41 21.58 32.08
C PRO A 177 14.38 21.30 30.98
N LEU A 178 13.93 20.03 30.85
CA LEU A 178 12.99 19.58 29.80
C LEU A 178 11.52 19.72 30.19
N VAL A 179 11.24 19.97 31.45
CA VAL A 179 9.88 20.18 31.97
C VAL A 179 9.84 21.44 32.81
N THR A 180 8.68 22.08 32.84
CA THR A 180 8.43 23.27 33.65
C THR A 180 7.03 23.20 34.27
N ASP A 181 6.92 23.65 35.52
CA ASP A 181 5.64 23.83 36.21
C ASP A 181 5.11 25.27 36.03
N GLU A 182 5.86 26.12 35.32
CA GLU A 182 5.43 27.51 35.06
C GLU A 182 4.21 27.50 34.12
N ALA A 183 3.22 28.35 34.46
CA ALA A 183 2.10 28.62 33.57
C ALA A 183 2.58 29.32 32.30
N LEU A 184 2.25 28.75 31.14
CA LEU A 184 2.58 29.37 29.86
C LEU A 184 1.73 30.63 29.62
N PRO A 185 2.31 31.72 29.12
CA PRO A 185 1.54 32.90 28.74
C PRO A 185 0.52 32.58 27.64
N GLY A 186 -0.54 33.36 27.52
CA GLY A 186 -1.47 33.27 26.39
C GLY A 186 -0.74 33.39 25.04
N ASP A 187 -1.28 32.81 24.01
CA ASP A 187 -0.75 32.91 22.63
C ASP A 187 -1.80 33.51 21.71
N ASP A 188 -1.61 34.76 21.36
CA ASP A 188 -2.41 35.55 20.43
C ASP A 188 -1.74 35.76 19.06
N THR A 189 -0.58 35.08 18.83
CA THR A 189 0.21 35.26 17.60
C THR A 189 -0.37 34.52 16.40
N GLY A 190 -1.33 33.60 16.60
CA GLY A 190 -2.04 32.89 15.53
C GLY A 190 -2.98 33.81 14.75
N ARG A 191 -3.23 33.50 13.47
CA ARG A 191 -4.20 34.29 12.68
C ARG A 191 -5.63 34.13 13.20
N ALA A 192 -6.42 35.19 13.12
CA ALA A 192 -7.81 35.19 13.54
C ALA A 192 -8.65 34.12 12.82
N GLY A 193 -9.66 33.57 13.53
CA GLY A 193 -10.57 32.58 12.98
C GLY A 193 -9.93 31.20 12.72
N GLY A 194 -8.83 30.86 13.40
CA GLY A 194 -8.18 29.55 13.29
C GLY A 194 -7.50 29.30 11.94
N ARG A 195 -7.33 30.31 11.10
CA ARG A 195 -6.70 30.17 9.79
C ARG A 195 -5.20 29.88 9.94
N PRO A 196 -4.63 29.02 9.06
CA PRO A 196 -3.20 28.81 9.04
C PRO A 196 -2.44 30.08 8.64
N TYR A 197 -1.20 30.21 9.09
CA TYR A 197 -0.33 31.35 8.83
C TYR A 197 -0.06 31.51 7.33
N VAL A 198 0.17 30.41 6.63
CA VAL A 198 0.28 30.32 5.17
C VAL A 198 -0.72 29.30 4.67
N ARG A 199 -1.61 29.71 3.78
CA ARG A 199 -2.52 28.83 3.03
C ARG A 199 -1.90 28.54 1.66
N ARG A 200 -2.04 27.31 1.21
CA ARG A 200 -1.78 26.96 -0.19
C ARG A 200 -3.11 26.69 -0.90
N ALA A 201 -3.27 27.28 -2.06
CA ALA A 201 -4.38 26.98 -2.95
C ALA A 201 -3.93 25.89 -3.94
N PRO A 202 -4.79 24.91 -4.30
CA PRO A 202 -4.50 23.99 -5.37
C PRO A 202 -4.29 24.75 -6.69
N THR A 203 -3.36 24.29 -7.50
CA THR A 203 -3.22 24.83 -8.88
C THR A 203 -4.42 24.34 -9.68
N PRO A 204 -5.15 25.21 -10.39
CA PRO A 204 -6.21 24.79 -11.30
C PRO A 204 -5.64 23.83 -12.36
N ALA A 205 -6.33 22.73 -12.65
CA ALA A 205 -5.98 21.87 -13.78
C ALA A 205 -6.17 22.69 -15.08
N MET A 206 -5.13 22.77 -15.90
CA MET A 206 -5.23 23.29 -17.27
C MET A 206 -5.55 22.09 -18.17
N GLY A 207 -6.66 22.13 -18.90
CA GLY A 207 -7.10 21.06 -19.77
C GLY A 207 -6.02 20.73 -20.82
N GLU A 208 -5.69 19.43 -20.92
CA GLU A 208 -4.77 18.90 -21.93
C GLU A 208 -5.57 18.51 -23.17
N THR A 209 -5.62 19.41 -24.17
CA THR A 209 -6.33 19.19 -25.44
C THR A 209 -5.87 17.93 -26.15
N ARG A 210 -4.56 17.62 -26.11
CA ARG A 210 -3.97 16.44 -26.76
C ARG A 210 -4.48 15.11 -26.16
N LEU A 211 -4.68 15.03 -24.85
CA LEU A 211 -5.25 13.83 -24.22
C LEU A 211 -6.70 13.64 -24.67
N GLY A 212 -7.48 14.71 -24.73
CA GLY A 212 -8.86 14.68 -25.25
C GLY A 212 -8.93 14.16 -26.68
N GLU A 213 -7.99 14.59 -27.56
CA GLU A 213 -7.88 14.10 -28.94
C GLU A 213 -7.57 12.60 -28.98
N MET A 214 -6.56 12.14 -28.20
CA MET A 214 -6.20 10.71 -28.13
C MET A 214 -7.37 9.84 -27.68
N VAL A 215 -8.11 10.28 -26.65
CA VAL A 215 -9.30 9.58 -26.15
C VAL A 215 -10.41 9.56 -27.20
N ALA A 216 -10.63 10.67 -27.91
CA ALA A 216 -11.65 10.75 -28.95
C ALA A 216 -11.34 9.87 -30.19
N GLU A 217 -10.06 9.65 -30.51
CA GLU A 217 -9.61 8.81 -31.61
C GLU A 217 -9.65 7.31 -31.28
N ALA A 218 -9.51 6.95 -30.00
CA ALA A 218 -9.39 5.56 -29.58
C ALA A 218 -10.73 4.81 -29.71
N ARG A 219 -10.70 3.66 -30.39
CA ARG A 219 -11.83 2.76 -30.57
C ARG A 219 -11.83 1.60 -29.57
N ARG A 220 -10.63 1.15 -29.17
CA ARG A 220 -10.37 0.04 -28.24
C ARG A 220 -9.47 0.52 -27.11
N GLY A 221 -9.96 1.47 -26.32
CA GLY A 221 -9.22 1.96 -25.18
C GLY A 221 -9.31 0.99 -23.99
N VAL A 222 -8.30 1.03 -23.12
CA VAL A 222 -8.26 0.31 -21.85
C VAL A 222 -7.79 1.27 -20.76
N VAL A 223 -8.46 1.26 -19.60
CA VAL A 223 -7.95 1.94 -18.41
C VAL A 223 -7.31 0.93 -17.47
N VAL A 224 -6.09 1.22 -17.03
CA VAL A 224 -5.38 0.45 -16.01
C VAL A 224 -5.28 1.32 -14.77
N ALA A 225 -5.94 0.90 -13.68
CA ALA A 225 -5.99 1.63 -12.44
C ALA A 225 -5.25 0.85 -11.33
N GLY A 226 -4.18 1.43 -10.81
CA GLY A 226 -3.44 0.87 -9.70
C GLY A 226 -3.57 1.67 -8.42
N ARG A 227 -2.80 1.28 -7.41
CA ARG A 227 -2.83 1.88 -6.09
C ARG A 227 -2.76 3.41 -6.13
N HIS A 228 -3.61 4.05 -5.32
CA HIS A 228 -3.68 5.50 -5.23
C HIS A 228 -3.86 5.93 -3.77
N GLU A 229 -2.86 6.58 -3.18
CA GLU A 229 -2.82 6.92 -1.75
C GLU A 229 -3.39 8.32 -1.45
N ARG A 230 -4.06 8.94 -2.40
CA ARG A 230 -4.68 10.26 -2.21
C ARG A 230 -6.14 10.14 -1.82
N ALA A 231 -6.66 11.15 -1.12
CA ALA A 231 -8.06 11.24 -0.73
C ALA A 231 -9.01 11.63 -1.88
N THR A 232 -8.60 11.47 -3.14
CA THR A 232 -9.45 11.78 -4.30
C THR A 232 -10.28 10.56 -4.71
N PRO A 233 -11.51 10.72 -5.20
CA PRO A 233 -12.39 9.62 -5.57
C PRO A 233 -12.01 9.00 -6.93
N LEU A 234 -10.75 8.58 -7.09
CA LEU A 234 -10.25 8.01 -8.35
C LEU A 234 -11.08 6.80 -8.80
N GLY A 235 -11.44 5.92 -7.86
CA GLY A 235 -12.18 4.70 -8.18
C GLY A 235 -13.49 4.97 -8.89
N GLN A 236 -14.29 5.89 -8.38
CA GLN A 236 -15.57 6.27 -8.99
C GLN A 236 -15.37 6.97 -10.33
N ALA A 237 -14.41 7.90 -10.43
CA ALA A 237 -14.14 8.61 -11.67
C ALA A 237 -13.68 7.67 -12.79
N ALA A 238 -12.82 6.69 -12.48
CA ALA A 238 -12.36 5.69 -13.45
C ALA A 238 -13.49 4.77 -13.92
N ALA A 239 -14.33 4.29 -13.01
CA ALA A 239 -15.48 3.45 -13.36
C ALA A 239 -16.46 4.21 -14.28
N THR A 240 -16.88 5.42 -13.88
CA THR A 240 -17.79 6.26 -14.67
C THR A 240 -17.20 6.60 -16.05
N PHE A 241 -15.90 6.89 -16.13
CA PHE A 241 -15.20 7.14 -17.40
C PHE A 241 -15.25 5.91 -18.33
N CYS A 242 -14.93 4.73 -17.80
CA CYS A 242 -14.92 3.49 -18.57
C CYS A 242 -16.31 3.10 -19.07
N GLU A 243 -17.33 3.23 -18.23
CA GLU A 243 -18.74 2.99 -18.60
C GLU A 243 -19.20 3.95 -19.70
N ALA A 244 -18.89 5.25 -19.56
CA ALA A 244 -19.26 6.26 -20.54
C ALA A 244 -18.59 6.06 -21.93
N LEU A 245 -17.41 5.45 -21.96
CA LEU A 245 -16.65 5.24 -23.20
C LEU A 245 -16.76 3.81 -23.74
N GLY A 246 -17.33 2.86 -22.98
CA GLY A 246 -17.35 1.45 -23.34
C GLY A 246 -15.96 0.81 -23.31
N TRP A 247 -15.09 1.22 -22.37
CA TRP A 247 -13.74 0.70 -22.21
C TRP A 247 -13.63 -0.25 -21.02
N PRO A 248 -12.90 -1.36 -21.11
CA PRO A 248 -12.62 -2.20 -19.96
C PRO A 248 -11.72 -1.48 -18.94
N LEU A 249 -11.99 -1.70 -17.67
CA LEU A 249 -11.26 -1.17 -16.52
C LEU A 249 -10.50 -2.32 -15.83
N LEU A 250 -9.18 -2.36 -15.98
CA LEU A 250 -8.30 -3.31 -15.31
C LEU A 250 -7.78 -2.68 -14.02
N ALA A 251 -8.52 -2.91 -12.94
CA ALA A 251 -8.31 -2.21 -11.68
C ALA A 251 -7.76 -3.14 -10.59
N ASP A 252 -6.58 -2.81 -10.05
CA ASP A 252 -6.09 -3.36 -8.78
C ASP A 252 -7.07 -2.98 -7.66
N PRO A 253 -7.46 -3.88 -6.75
CA PRO A 253 -8.30 -3.53 -5.59
C PRO A 253 -7.79 -2.34 -4.78
N LEU A 254 -6.45 -2.15 -4.70
CA LEU A 254 -5.81 -1.02 -4.04
C LEU A 254 -6.10 0.35 -4.69
N SER A 255 -6.64 0.37 -5.90
CA SER A 255 -7.06 1.60 -6.59
C SER A 255 -8.42 2.13 -6.12
N GLY A 256 -9.24 1.27 -5.49
CA GLY A 256 -10.65 1.52 -5.25
C GLY A 256 -11.51 1.56 -6.52
N ALA A 257 -10.93 1.24 -7.68
CA ALA A 257 -11.59 1.32 -8.98
C ALA A 257 -12.15 -0.03 -9.49
N ARG A 258 -11.99 -1.13 -8.76
CA ARG A 258 -12.61 -2.43 -9.12
C ARG A 258 -14.10 -2.40 -8.76
N ARG A 259 -14.83 -1.55 -9.50
CA ARG A 259 -16.26 -1.27 -9.31
C ARG A 259 -16.99 -1.00 -10.62
N GLY A 260 -18.32 -1.18 -10.61
CA GLY A 260 -19.16 -0.93 -11.76
C GLY A 260 -19.04 -2.00 -12.84
N ASP A 261 -19.79 -1.81 -13.93
CA ASP A 261 -19.97 -2.79 -14.99
C ASP A 261 -18.80 -2.87 -15.99
N ALA A 262 -17.93 -1.87 -16.00
CA ALA A 262 -16.74 -1.85 -16.84
C ALA A 262 -15.52 -2.52 -16.21
N ALA A 263 -15.56 -2.84 -14.91
CA ALA A 263 -14.45 -3.47 -14.19
C ALA A 263 -14.34 -4.96 -14.55
N ILE A 264 -13.14 -5.36 -14.96
CA ILE A 264 -12.77 -6.75 -15.27
C ILE A 264 -12.04 -7.31 -14.05
N ALA A 265 -12.70 -8.12 -13.25
CA ALA A 265 -12.18 -8.57 -11.96
C ALA A 265 -11.05 -9.59 -12.09
N HIS A 266 -11.14 -10.50 -13.07
CA HIS A 266 -10.23 -11.64 -13.19
C HIS A 266 -9.19 -11.48 -14.31
N TYR A 267 -8.87 -10.24 -14.67
CA TYR A 267 -7.88 -9.95 -15.73
C TYR A 267 -6.50 -10.56 -15.44
N ASP A 268 -6.11 -10.73 -14.16
CA ASP A 268 -4.84 -11.38 -13.80
C ASP A 268 -4.81 -12.84 -14.31
N ALA A 269 -5.92 -13.56 -14.17
CA ALA A 269 -6.04 -14.94 -14.65
C ALA A 269 -6.16 -15.00 -16.19
N LEU A 270 -6.96 -14.13 -16.78
CA LEU A 270 -7.17 -14.06 -18.24
C LEU A 270 -5.87 -13.73 -18.98
N LEU A 271 -5.10 -12.77 -18.49
CA LEU A 271 -3.85 -12.32 -19.13
C LEU A 271 -2.68 -13.32 -18.98
N ARG A 272 -2.89 -14.49 -18.40
CA ARG A 272 -1.95 -15.62 -18.40
C ARG A 272 -2.08 -16.47 -19.66
N ASP A 273 -3.17 -16.34 -20.39
CA ASP A 273 -3.43 -17.05 -21.63
C ASP A 273 -2.90 -16.25 -22.83
N ASP A 274 -2.01 -16.87 -23.61
CA ASP A 274 -1.36 -16.22 -24.75
C ASP A 274 -2.36 -15.95 -25.90
N ALA A 275 -3.38 -16.78 -26.09
CA ALA A 275 -4.39 -16.58 -27.12
C ALA A 275 -5.29 -15.38 -26.75
N PHE A 276 -5.69 -15.28 -25.49
CA PHE A 276 -6.44 -14.12 -24.98
C PHE A 276 -5.64 -12.84 -25.16
N THR A 277 -4.39 -12.81 -24.72
CA THR A 277 -3.54 -11.59 -24.82
C THR A 277 -3.29 -11.16 -26.27
N ALA A 278 -3.18 -12.11 -27.19
CA ALA A 278 -3.03 -11.82 -28.61
C ALA A 278 -4.31 -11.23 -29.23
N ALA A 279 -5.49 -11.70 -28.81
CA ALA A 279 -6.79 -11.21 -29.27
C ALA A 279 -7.15 -9.84 -28.68
N GLN A 280 -6.81 -9.60 -27.42
CA GLN A 280 -7.15 -8.38 -26.70
C GLN A 280 -6.09 -7.28 -26.89
N ARG A 281 -6.04 -6.70 -28.08
CA ARG A 281 -5.09 -5.64 -28.40
C ARG A 281 -5.76 -4.27 -28.47
N PRO A 282 -5.49 -3.37 -27.49
CA PRO A 282 -6.03 -2.00 -27.49
C PRO A 282 -5.30 -1.13 -28.49
N ASP A 283 -5.87 0.04 -28.81
CA ASP A 283 -5.22 1.11 -29.55
C ASP A 283 -4.71 2.25 -28.63
N LEU A 284 -5.27 2.32 -27.41
CA LEU A 284 -4.83 3.24 -26.36
C LEU A 284 -4.92 2.57 -24.97
N VAL A 285 -3.86 2.72 -24.18
CA VAL A 285 -3.89 2.39 -22.74
C VAL A 285 -3.75 3.68 -21.93
N LEU A 286 -4.73 3.96 -21.07
CA LEU A 286 -4.68 5.06 -20.11
C LEU A 286 -4.40 4.49 -18.72
N ARG A 287 -3.28 4.91 -18.10
CA ARG A 287 -2.84 4.43 -16.80
C ARG A 287 -3.06 5.50 -15.75
N VAL A 288 -3.64 5.11 -14.61
CA VAL A 288 -3.91 5.98 -13.45
C VAL A 288 -3.44 5.30 -12.16
N GLY A 289 -2.80 6.05 -11.28
CA GLY A 289 -2.17 5.48 -10.09
C GLY A 289 -0.91 4.65 -10.42
N ASP A 290 -0.52 3.78 -9.50
CA ASP A 290 0.65 2.92 -9.68
C ASP A 290 0.36 1.76 -10.65
N LEU A 291 1.39 0.99 -10.99
CA LEU A 291 1.17 -0.28 -11.69
C LEU A 291 0.53 -1.30 -10.75
N PRO A 292 -0.52 -1.99 -11.18
CA PRO A 292 -1.13 -3.09 -10.43
C PRO A 292 -0.15 -4.18 -10.01
N VAL A 293 -0.53 -4.93 -8.96
CA VAL A 293 0.27 -6.05 -8.44
C VAL A 293 0.47 -7.14 -9.49
N SER A 294 -0.50 -7.34 -10.39
CA SER A 294 -0.52 -8.37 -11.43
C SER A 294 0.74 -8.38 -12.30
N LYS A 295 1.50 -9.48 -12.25
CA LYS A 295 2.63 -9.72 -13.17
C LYS A 295 2.16 -9.97 -14.61
N PRO A 296 1.10 -10.78 -14.87
CA PRO A 296 0.56 -10.97 -16.21
C PRO A 296 0.18 -9.66 -16.89
N LEU A 297 -0.50 -8.74 -16.19
CA LEU A 297 -0.84 -7.42 -16.71
C LEU A 297 0.42 -6.63 -17.12
N ARG A 298 1.44 -6.61 -16.26
CA ARG A 298 2.69 -5.90 -16.58
C ARG A 298 3.41 -6.50 -17.77
N THR A 299 3.39 -7.83 -17.91
CA THR A 299 3.95 -8.54 -19.06
C THR A 299 3.17 -8.22 -20.34
N TRP A 300 1.84 -8.23 -20.27
CA TRP A 300 0.97 -7.85 -21.39
C TRP A 300 1.22 -6.41 -21.85
N LEU A 301 1.24 -5.43 -20.93
CA LEU A 301 1.54 -4.03 -21.23
C LEU A 301 2.89 -3.88 -21.92
N ALA A 302 3.93 -4.58 -21.46
CA ALA A 302 5.26 -4.58 -22.07
C ALA A 302 5.25 -5.20 -23.49
N GLY A 303 4.38 -6.17 -23.74
CA GLY A 303 4.22 -6.86 -25.02
C GLY A 303 3.39 -6.11 -26.07
N LEU A 304 2.69 -5.02 -25.70
CA LEU A 304 1.83 -4.27 -26.63
C LEU A 304 2.60 -3.51 -27.73
N GLY A 305 3.91 -3.35 -27.61
CA GLY A 305 4.79 -2.78 -28.63
C GLY A 305 4.45 -1.32 -28.96
N THR A 306 3.90 -1.07 -30.16
CA THR A 306 3.61 0.29 -30.67
C THR A 306 2.29 0.89 -30.18
N VAL A 307 1.53 0.19 -29.35
CA VAL A 307 0.31 0.74 -28.75
C VAL A 307 0.66 1.91 -27.85
N ARG A 308 -0.05 3.01 -27.99
CA ARG A 308 0.17 4.19 -27.17
C ARG A 308 -0.25 3.93 -25.72
N GLN A 309 0.67 4.16 -24.78
CA GLN A 309 0.41 4.06 -23.35
C GLN A 309 0.65 5.41 -22.69
N VAL A 310 -0.40 5.99 -22.12
CA VAL A 310 -0.40 7.31 -21.46
C VAL A 310 -0.62 7.13 -19.98
N THR A 311 0.15 7.81 -19.15
CA THR A 311 -0.09 7.85 -17.69
C THR A 311 -0.46 9.24 -17.21
N LEU A 312 -1.44 9.32 -16.29
CA LEU A 312 -1.72 10.51 -15.51
C LEU A 312 -0.89 10.43 -14.22
N ASP A 313 0.19 11.18 -14.16
CA ASP A 313 1.21 11.10 -13.11
C ASP A 313 1.57 12.48 -12.55
N PRO A 314 0.69 13.10 -11.73
CA PRO A 314 0.93 14.42 -11.15
C PRO A 314 2.11 14.46 -10.18
N GLU A 315 2.57 13.30 -9.74
CA GLU A 315 3.60 13.15 -8.71
C GLU A 315 4.98 12.82 -9.29
N GLY A 316 5.07 12.54 -10.60
CA GLY A 316 6.31 12.10 -11.23
C GLY A 316 6.83 10.77 -10.64
N ALA A 317 5.91 9.82 -10.41
CA ALA A 317 6.25 8.52 -9.85
C ALA A 317 7.04 7.64 -10.82
N TRP A 318 6.87 7.89 -12.13
CA TRP A 318 7.56 7.21 -13.21
C TRP A 318 7.45 5.67 -13.17
N GLN A 319 6.24 5.18 -12.94
CA GLN A 319 5.94 3.74 -12.79
C GLN A 319 5.97 3.01 -14.15
N ASP A 320 7.16 2.82 -14.72
CA ASP A 320 7.33 2.21 -16.05
C ASP A 320 8.53 1.26 -16.14
N PRO A 321 8.54 0.13 -15.42
CA PRO A 321 9.64 -0.83 -15.49
C PRO A 321 9.77 -1.53 -16.85
N GLY A 322 8.71 -1.50 -17.67
CA GLY A 322 8.70 -2.04 -19.03
C GLY A 322 9.22 -1.08 -20.09
N SER A 323 9.45 0.18 -19.76
CA SER A 323 9.86 1.24 -20.69
C SER A 323 8.94 1.37 -21.92
N VAL A 324 7.61 1.36 -21.67
CA VAL A 324 6.57 1.34 -22.72
C VAL A 324 5.67 2.58 -22.76
N LEU A 325 5.84 3.50 -21.81
CA LEU A 325 5.09 4.76 -21.82
C LEU A 325 5.46 5.60 -23.04
N SER A 326 4.43 6.11 -23.71
CA SER A 326 4.58 7.10 -24.76
C SER A 326 4.45 8.54 -24.23
N ASP A 327 3.58 8.74 -23.24
CA ASP A 327 3.28 10.05 -22.69
C ASP A 327 3.07 9.95 -21.16
N SER A 328 3.65 10.89 -20.41
CA SER A 328 3.40 11.07 -18.97
C SER A 328 2.87 12.49 -18.77
N ILE A 329 1.66 12.58 -18.25
CA ILE A 329 0.91 13.85 -18.13
C ILE A 329 0.73 14.16 -16.64
N ALA A 330 1.23 15.32 -16.22
CA ALA A 330 1.19 15.76 -14.82
C ALA A 330 -0.17 16.37 -14.44
N MET A 331 -1.25 15.58 -14.58
CA MET A 331 -2.61 15.98 -14.24
C MET A 331 -3.20 15.08 -13.15
N GLU A 332 -4.09 15.64 -12.32
CA GLU A 332 -4.78 14.88 -11.29
C GLU A 332 -5.79 13.90 -11.93
N PRO A 333 -5.68 12.58 -11.69
CA PRO A 333 -6.42 11.59 -12.48
C PRO A 333 -7.94 11.71 -12.39
N ALA A 334 -8.51 11.86 -11.17
CA ALA A 334 -9.96 11.85 -11.01
C ALA A 334 -10.63 13.06 -11.67
N ALA A 335 -10.07 14.25 -11.51
CA ALA A 335 -10.56 15.47 -12.16
C ALA A 335 -10.43 15.36 -13.68
N THR A 336 -9.28 14.89 -14.16
CA THR A 336 -9.03 14.74 -15.61
C THR A 336 -10.00 13.77 -16.25
N LEU A 337 -10.26 12.62 -15.65
CA LEU A 337 -11.23 11.65 -16.18
C LEU A 337 -12.65 12.24 -16.22
N THR A 338 -13.04 13.02 -15.22
CA THR A 338 -14.33 13.72 -15.20
C THR A 338 -14.43 14.76 -16.32
N GLU A 339 -13.41 15.59 -16.49
CA GLU A 339 -13.37 16.59 -17.56
C GLU A 339 -13.43 15.97 -18.96
N LEU A 340 -12.78 14.80 -19.16
CA LEU A 340 -12.82 14.06 -20.42
C LEU A 340 -14.21 13.49 -20.73
N ILE A 341 -14.98 13.08 -19.70
CA ILE A 341 -16.39 12.67 -19.88
C ILE A 341 -17.24 13.85 -20.35
N ASP A 342 -17.11 15.00 -19.68
CA ASP A 342 -17.86 16.21 -20.00
C ASP A 342 -17.56 16.70 -21.41
N ALA A 343 -16.28 16.71 -21.79
CA ALA A 343 -15.84 17.05 -23.14
C ALA A 343 -16.37 16.08 -24.22
N ALA A 344 -16.47 14.79 -23.88
CA ALA A 344 -17.02 13.78 -24.77
C ALA A 344 -18.56 13.88 -24.92
N ALA A 345 -19.25 14.39 -23.89
CA ALA A 345 -20.71 14.57 -23.88
C ALA A 345 -21.16 15.91 -24.49
N ALA A 346 -20.24 16.89 -24.62
CA ALA A 346 -20.57 18.20 -25.16
C ALA A 346 -21.07 18.07 -26.61
N PRO A 347 -22.25 18.65 -26.94
CA PRO A 347 -22.73 18.66 -28.32
C PRO A 347 -21.70 19.37 -29.20
N THR A 348 -21.25 18.70 -30.25
CA THR A 348 -20.43 19.37 -31.30
C THR A 348 -21.15 20.60 -31.74
N ALA A 349 -20.60 21.78 -31.45
CA ALA A 349 -21.13 23.04 -32.00
C ALA A 349 -21.22 22.87 -33.52
N VAL A 350 -22.45 22.90 -34.02
CA VAL A 350 -22.72 22.90 -35.47
C VAL A 350 -22.10 24.17 -35.97
N GLY A 351 -20.87 24.08 -36.49
CA GLY A 351 -20.18 25.21 -37.09
C GLY A 351 -21.01 25.78 -38.22
N SER A 352 -21.22 27.08 -38.17
CA SER A 352 -21.70 27.84 -39.33
C SER A 352 -20.85 27.48 -40.54
N PRO A 353 -21.44 27.34 -41.75
CA PRO A 353 -20.74 26.83 -42.92
C PRO A 353 -19.73 27.81 -43.55
N ASP A 354 -19.18 28.74 -42.78
CA ASP A 354 -18.30 29.79 -43.32
C ASP A 354 -17.11 30.07 -42.42
N SER A 355 -16.15 29.13 -42.39
CA SER A 355 -14.75 29.41 -42.06
C SER A 355 -13.85 28.29 -42.59
N SER A 356 -13.23 28.57 -43.72
CA SER A 356 -12.18 27.78 -44.34
C SER A 356 -10.93 27.76 -43.47
N ASN A 357 -10.41 26.54 -43.15
CA ASN A 357 -9.02 26.25 -42.76
C ASN A 357 -8.61 26.32 -41.29
N GLU A 358 -9.48 26.02 -40.32
CA GLU A 358 -8.98 25.50 -39.04
C GLU A 358 -9.37 24.03 -38.89
N PRO A 359 -8.49 23.14 -38.35
CA PRO A 359 -8.88 21.77 -38.05
C PRO A 359 -10.00 21.82 -37.00
N GLY A 360 -11.21 21.44 -37.40
CA GLY A 360 -12.35 21.35 -36.50
C GLY A 360 -12.06 20.37 -35.34
N PRO A 361 -12.79 20.46 -34.22
CA PRO A 361 -12.60 19.55 -33.10
C PRO A 361 -12.69 18.10 -33.59
N ALA A 362 -11.75 17.26 -33.11
CA ALA A 362 -11.64 15.86 -33.48
C ALA A 362 -13.00 15.17 -33.31
N ARG A 363 -13.52 14.58 -34.39
CA ARG A 363 -14.77 13.80 -34.33
C ARG A 363 -14.48 12.55 -33.56
N ARG A 364 -15.24 12.31 -32.46
CA ARG A 364 -15.16 11.09 -31.69
C ARG A 364 -15.44 9.90 -32.61
N HIS A 365 -14.52 8.97 -32.71
CA HIS A 365 -14.81 7.64 -33.26
C HIS A 365 -15.65 6.88 -32.22
N PRO A 366 -16.79 6.29 -32.61
CA PRO A 366 -17.53 5.45 -31.70
C PRO A 366 -16.61 4.29 -31.23
N ALA A 367 -16.64 3.99 -29.92
CA ALA A 367 -15.97 2.79 -29.41
C ALA A 367 -16.45 1.56 -30.19
N ASP A 368 -15.57 0.58 -30.31
CA ASP A 368 -15.95 -0.72 -30.85
C ASP A 368 -16.99 -1.34 -29.89
N PRO A 369 -18.25 -1.55 -30.32
CA PRO A 369 -19.32 -1.97 -29.43
C PRO A 369 -19.08 -3.35 -28.80
N ASP A 370 -18.28 -4.17 -29.45
CA ASP A 370 -17.98 -5.53 -28.98
C ASP A 370 -16.76 -5.56 -28.05
N TRP A 371 -16.03 -4.43 -27.90
CA TRP A 371 -14.79 -4.39 -27.14
C TRP A 371 -14.98 -4.66 -25.64
N LEU A 372 -15.79 -3.86 -24.96
CA LEU A 372 -16.08 -4.07 -23.53
C LEU A 372 -16.88 -5.37 -23.31
N ALA A 373 -17.84 -5.67 -24.22
CA ALA A 373 -18.63 -6.88 -24.14
C ALA A 373 -17.78 -8.15 -24.20
N GLY A 374 -16.77 -8.17 -25.06
CA GLY A 374 -15.81 -9.30 -25.15
C GLY A 374 -15.02 -9.51 -23.87
N TRP A 375 -14.52 -8.43 -23.26
CA TRP A 375 -13.82 -8.50 -21.98
C TRP A 375 -14.73 -8.99 -20.84
N ARG A 376 -15.96 -8.49 -20.78
CA ARG A 376 -16.94 -8.90 -19.76
C ARG A 376 -17.34 -10.38 -19.90
N SER A 377 -17.59 -10.83 -21.13
CA SER A 377 -17.88 -12.25 -21.37
C SER A 377 -16.73 -13.17 -20.95
N ALA A 378 -15.48 -12.77 -21.22
CA ALA A 378 -14.30 -13.51 -20.76
C ALA A 378 -14.17 -13.49 -19.22
N ASP A 379 -14.47 -12.36 -18.58
CA ASP A 379 -14.44 -12.21 -17.11
C ASP A 379 -15.49 -13.08 -16.43
N GLU A 380 -16.71 -13.15 -16.99
CA GLU A 380 -17.77 -14.02 -16.50
C GLU A 380 -17.37 -15.51 -16.60
N GLN A 381 -16.81 -15.93 -17.74
CA GLN A 381 -16.30 -17.31 -17.94
C GLN A 381 -15.14 -17.61 -16.96
N ALA A 382 -14.22 -16.66 -16.76
CA ALA A 382 -13.14 -16.80 -15.79
C ALA A 382 -13.67 -16.93 -14.36
N SER A 383 -14.65 -16.13 -13.99
CA SER A 383 -15.32 -16.20 -12.68
C SER A 383 -15.95 -17.57 -12.43
N GLU A 384 -16.71 -18.09 -13.41
CA GLU A 384 -17.33 -19.42 -13.30
C GLU A 384 -16.28 -20.52 -13.18
N ALA A 385 -15.21 -20.46 -13.97
CA ALA A 385 -14.11 -21.41 -13.91
C ALA A 385 -13.38 -21.39 -12.57
N ILE A 386 -13.10 -20.21 -12.02
CA ILE A 386 -12.50 -20.01 -10.70
C ILE A 386 -13.40 -20.61 -9.62
N LEU A 387 -14.66 -20.22 -9.59
CA LEU A 387 -15.64 -20.75 -8.63
C LEU A 387 -15.76 -22.27 -8.72
N GLY A 388 -15.73 -22.83 -9.94
CA GLY A 388 -15.77 -24.27 -10.15
C GLY A 388 -14.56 -25.01 -9.54
N VAL A 389 -13.38 -24.38 -9.47
CA VAL A 389 -12.18 -24.95 -8.82
C VAL A 389 -12.20 -24.77 -7.31
N LEU A 390 -12.67 -23.59 -6.83
CA LEU A 390 -12.76 -23.27 -5.41
C LEU A 390 -14.02 -23.86 -4.75
N HIS A 391 -14.81 -24.64 -5.49
CA HIS A 391 -16.10 -25.16 -5.03
C HIS A 391 -15.91 -26.19 -3.91
N GLY A 392 -16.66 -25.99 -2.80
CA GLY A 392 -16.67 -26.85 -1.61
C GLY A 392 -16.55 -26.07 -0.31
N ASP A 393 -16.51 -26.78 0.82
CA ASP A 393 -16.32 -26.17 2.15
C ASP A 393 -14.82 -26.24 2.58
N GLY A 394 -13.92 -26.50 1.62
CA GLY A 394 -12.47 -26.48 1.85
C GLY A 394 -11.97 -25.07 2.14
N LEU A 395 -11.00 -24.96 3.03
CA LEU A 395 -10.41 -23.68 3.42
C LEU A 395 -9.04 -23.53 2.77
N ASP A 396 -8.91 -22.54 1.90
CA ASP A 396 -7.67 -22.19 1.21
C ASP A 396 -7.51 -20.67 1.11
N GLU A 397 -6.32 -20.18 0.78
CA GLU A 397 -6.00 -18.75 0.73
C GLU A 397 -6.81 -18.01 -0.35
N PRO A 398 -6.95 -18.52 -1.58
CA PRO A 398 -7.82 -17.94 -2.61
C PRO A 398 -9.28 -17.78 -2.19
N SER A 399 -9.86 -18.81 -1.57
CA SER A 399 -11.25 -18.79 -1.10
C SER A 399 -11.47 -17.72 -0.01
N VAL A 400 -10.51 -17.59 0.92
CA VAL A 400 -10.55 -16.54 1.95
C VAL A 400 -10.51 -15.15 1.33
N ALA A 401 -9.64 -14.91 0.33
CA ALA A 401 -9.56 -13.63 -0.35
C ALA A 401 -10.87 -13.29 -1.09
N ALA A 402 -11.45 -14.25 -1.80
CA ALA A 402 -12.74 -14.09 -2.49
C ALA A 402 -13.88 -13.79 -1.51
N GLU A 403 -13.98 -14.53 -0.41
CA GLU A 403 -15.01 -14.34 0.62
C GLU A 403 -14.91 -12.98 1.30
N LEU A 404 -13.71 -12.50 1.62
CA LEU A 404 -13.52 -11.15 2.14
C LEU A 404 -14.06 -10.10 1.15
N GLY A 405 -13.83 -10.29 -0.15
CA GLY A 405 -14.36 -9.41 -1.19
C GLY A 405 -15.88 -9.35 -1.24
N VAL A 406 -16.55 -10.44 -0.91
CA VAL A 406 -18.03 -10.52 -0.89
C VAL A 406 -18.61 -10.01 0.42
N LEU A 407 -18.00 -10.37 1.56
CA LEU A 407 -18.60 -10.22 2.89
C LEU A 407 -18.31 -8.89 3.57
N LEU A 408 -17.19 -8.22 3.23
CA LEU A 408 -16.85 -6.96 3.88
C LEU A 408 -17.84 -5.85 3.47
N PRO A 409 -18.38 -5.08 4.44
CA PRO A 409 -19.26 -3.96 4.14
C PRO A 409 -18.47 -2.79 3.48
N GLU A 410 -19.18 -1.89 2.80
CA GLU A 410 -18.58 -0.75 2.08
C GLU A 410 -17.71 0.13 2.98
N GLU A 411 -18.18 0.37 4.21
CA GLU A 411 -17.47 1.20 5.20
C GLU A 411 -16.24 0.51 5.80
N ALA A 412 -15.97 -0.76 5.50
CA ALA A 412 -14.80 -1.45 6.02
C ALA A 412 -13.52 -1.01 5.33
N THR A 413 -12.42 -1.03 6.08
CA THR A 413 -11.06 -0.94 5.55
C THR A 413 -10.37 -2.29 5.69
N LEU A 414 -10.01 -2.91 4.55
CA LEU A 414 -9.13 -4.08 4.49
C LEU A 414 -7.69 -3.64 4.35
N PHE A 415 -6.83 -3.96 5.30
CA PHE A 415 -5.39 -3.83 5.15
C PHE A 415 -4.82 -5.20 4.74
N VAL A 416 -4.06 -5.25 3.65
CA VAL A 416 -3.55 -6.51 3.09
C VAL A 416 -2.04 -6.55 3.20
N ALA A 417 -1.48 -7.65 3.70
CA ALA A 417 -0.04 -7.86 3.75
C ALA A 417 0.56 -8.08 2.36
N SER A 418 1.81 -7.69 2.18
CA SER A 418 2.63 -8.09 1.04
C SER A 418 2.78 -9.62 0.98
N SER A 419 3.49 -10.17 -0.01
CA SER A 419 3.65 -11.60 -0.30
C SER A 419 2.42 -12.19 -1.00
N MET A 420 1.90 -13.35 -0.58
CA MET A 420 0.74 -13.99 -1.24
C MET A 420 -0.58 -13.24 -0.98
N PRO A 421 -0.91 -12.77 0.23
CA PRO A 421 -2.21 -12.17 0.51
C PRO A 421 -2.63 -11.07 -0.49
N VAL A 422 -1.73 -10.14 -0.85
CA VAL A 422 -2.05 -9.09 -1.83
C VAL A 422 -2.21 -9.62 -3.25
N ARG A 423 -1.60 -10.76 -3.58
CA ARG A 423 -1.74 -11.41 -4.89
C ARG A 423 -3.04 -12.19 -4.98
N ASP A 424 -3.46 -12.81 -3.90
CA ASP A 424 -4.75 -13.48 -3.82
C ASP A 424 -5.90 -12.49 -3.89
N VAL A 425 -5.78 -11.35 -3.20
CA VAL A 425 -6.73 -10.23 -3.36
C VAL A 425 -6.72 -9.69 -4.79
N GLU A 426 -5.56 -9.57 -5.45
CA GLU A 426 -5.49 -9.15 -6.86
C GLU A 426 -6.25 -10.11 -7.78
N THR A 427 -6.08 -11.43 -7.60
CA THR A 427 -6.60 -12.46 -8.52
C THR A 427 -8.07 -12.81 -8.24
N PHE A 428 -8.47 -12.88 -6.96
CA PHE A 428 -9.75 -13.49 -6.56
C PHE A 428 -10.78 -12.48 -6.03
N TRP A 429 -10.41 -11.20 -5.88
CA TRP A 429 -11.32 -10.16 -5.39
C TRP A 429 -12.37 -9.79 -6.43
N PRO A 430 -13.67 -9.89 -6.13
CA PRO A 430 -14.74 -9.58 -7.08
C PRO A 430 -14.85 -8.08 -7.37
N ALA A 431 -15.43 -7.72 -8.51
CA ALA A 431 -15.92 -6.38 -8.74
C ALA A 431 -17.25 -6.17 -8.01
N ARG A 432 -17.44 -4.98 -7.41
CA ARG A 432 -18.69 -4.59 -6.71
C ARG A 432 -19.07 -3.17 -7.10
N GLN A 433 -20.33 -2.78 -6.87
CA GLN A 433 -20.73 -1.37 -7.01
C GLN A 433 -20.09 -0.53 -5.91
N ASP A 434 -20.14 -1.00 -4.68
CA ASP A 434 -19.63 -0.33 -3.49
C ASP A 434 -18.61 -1.23 -2.76
N PRO A 435 -17.35 -1.28 -3.26
CA PRO A 435 -16.31 -2.09 -2.63
C PRO A 435 -15.78 -1.41 -1.37
N PRO A 436 -15.36 -2.18 -0.34
CA PRO A 436 -14.64 -1.65 0.79
C PRO A 436 -13.30 -1.06 0.36
N ARG A 437 -12.73 -0.22 1.20
CA ARG A 437 -11.39 0.32 0.98
C ARG A 437 -10.33 -0.74 1.18
N VAL A 438 -9.37 -0.85 0.26
CA VAL A 438 -8.22 -1.77 0.38
C VAL A 438 -6.93 -0.96 0.48
N LEU A 439 -6.12 -1.23 1.51
CA LEU A 439 -4.84 -0.60 1.78
C LEU A 439 -3.73 -1.66 1.90
N CYS A 440 -2.49 -1.28 1.60
CA CYS A 440 -1.33 -2.16 1.70
C CYS A 440 -0.02 -1.35 1.78
N ASN A 441 1.04 -1.89 2.39
CA ASN A 441 2.38 -1.33 2.30
C ASN A 441 3.04 -1.79 0.99
N ARG A 442 2.81 -1.01 -0.09
CA ARG A 442 3.26 -1.33 -1.46
C ARG A 442 4.22 -0.28 -2.04
N GLY A 443 4.84 0.53 -1.20
CA GLY A 443 5.95 1.39 -1.59
C GLY A 443 7.22 0.57 -1.80
N ALA A 444 7.77 0.04 -0.72
CA ALA A 444 8.93 -0.84 -0.72
C ALA A 444 8.58 -2.34 -0.79
N ASN A 445 7.30 -2.70 -0.64
CA ASN A 445 6.78 -4.07 -0.67
C ASN A 445 7.28 -4.97 0.47
N GLY A 446 7.67 -4.41 1.61
CA GLY A 446 8.09 -5.14 2.81
C GLY A 446 6.94 -5.84 3.52
N ILE A 447 7.28 -6.74 4.45
CA ILE A 447 6.33 -7.36 5.38
C ILE A 447 6.39 -6.73 6.76
N ASP A 448 7.36 -5.86 6.99
CA ASP A 448 7.59 -5.12 8.22
C ASP A 448 6.48 -4.10 8.48
N GLY A 449 6.14 -3.86 9.74
CA GLY A 449 5.18 -2.86 10.18
C GLY A 449 3.75 -3.03 9.67
N THR A 450 3.38 -4.20 9.15
CA THR A 450 2.06 -4.44 8.55
C THR A 450 0.94 -4.37 9.59
N VAL A 451 1.12 -4.98 10.75
CA VAL A 451 0.16 -4.92 11.87
C VAL A 451 0.02 -3.49 12.37
N SER A 452 1.16 -2.82 12.57
CA SER A 452 1.20 -1.43 13.04
C SER A 452 0.48 -0.49 12.09
N SER A 453 0.69 -0.65 10.76
CA SER A 453 -0.01 0.14 9.73
C SER A 453 -1.51 -0.13 9.71
N ALA A 454 -1.95 -1.39 9.84
CA ALA A 454 -3.36 -1.74 9.93
C ALA A 454 -4.05 -1.09 11.14
N LEU A 455 -3.39 -1.11 12.30
CA LEU A 455 -3.89 -0.43 13.51
C LEU A 455 -3.91 1.09 13.36
N GLY A 456 -2.94 1.66 12.63
CA GLY A 456 -2.93 3.08 12.29
C GLY A 456 -4.10 3.47 11.39
N ALA A 457 -4.41 2.66 10.40
CA ALA A 457 -5.58 2.84 9.55
C ALA A 457 -6.88 2.75 10.36
N ALA A 458 -7.00 1.74 11.24
CA ALA A 458 -8.13 1.57 12.16
C ALA A 458 -8.32 2.76 13.12
N ALA A 459 -7.25 3.45 13.49
CA ALA A 459 -7.31 4.63 14.36
C ALA A 459 -7.78 5.91 13.64
N ALA A 460 -7.66 5.94 12.32
CA ALA A 460 -7.98 7.08 11.46
C ALA A 460 -9.34 6.96 10.75
N ASP A 461 -9.97 5.79 10.79
CA ASP A 461 -11.26 5.50 10.17
C ASP A 461 -12.25 4.97 11.22
N ASP A 462 -13.54 5.27 11.08
CA ASP A 462 -14.60 4.85 12.01
C ASP A 462 -15.21 3.49 11.60
N GLY A 463 -14.93 3.00 10.39
CA GLY A 463 -15.43 1.71 9.87
C GLY A 463 -14.71 0.50 10.46
N PRO A 464 -15.23 -0.72 10.21
CA PRO A 464 -14.54 -1.94 10.60
C PRO A 464 -13.17 -2.07 9.92
N ALA A 465 -12.14 -2.38 10.70
CA ALA A 465 -10.80 -2.62 10.17
C ALA A 465 -10.46 -4.13 10.19
N VAL A 466 -10.04 -4.64 9.05
CA VAL A 466 -9.64 -6.04 8.87
C VAL A 466 -8.22 -6.08 8.32
N LEU A 467 -7.39 -6.98 8.83
CA LEU A 467 -6.03 -7.25 8.36
C LEU A 467 -5.95 -8.67 7.81
N LEU A 468 -5.66 -8.82 6.52
CA LEU A 468 -5.32 -10.11 5.90
C LEU A 468 -3.78 -10.24 5.87
N ILE A 469 -3.24 -11.25 6.55
CA ILE A 469 -1.80 -11.37 6.79
C ILE A 469 -1.34 -12.82 6.86
N GLY A 470 -0.14 -13.11 6.31
CA GLY A 470 0.53 -14.40 6.49
C GLY A 470 1.27 -14.50 7.83
N ASP A 471 1.59 -15.73 8.23
CA ASP A 471 2.25 -16.08 9.50
C ASP A 471 3.61 -15.41 9.69
N VAL A 472 4.48 -15.41 8.68
CA VAL A 472 5.80 -14.76 8.75
C VAL A 472 5.68 -13.24 8.90
N ALA A 473 4.74 -12.62 8.18
CA ALA A 473 4.51 -11.18 8.27
C ALA A 473 3.94 -10.78 9.64
N LEU A 474 3.04 -11.60 10.21
CA LEU A 474 2.52 -11.39 11.57
C LEU A 474 3.63 -11.53 12.60
N ALA A 475 4.46 -12.57 12.49
CA ALA A 475 5.61 -12.78 13.38
C ALA A 475 6.60 -11.61 13.32
N HIS A 476 6.84 -11.05 12.14
CA HIS A 476 7.75 -9.92 11.93
C HIS A 476 7.31 -8.64 12.67
N ASP A 477 6.02 -8.37 12.74
CA ASP A 477 5.45 -7.18 13.40
C ASP A 477 4.55 -7.53 14.61
N LEU A 478 4.85 -8.64 15.28
CA LEU A 478 4.08 -9.12 16.43
C LEU A 478 3.98 -8.07 17.56
N GLY A 479 5.06 -7.29 17.77
CA GLY A 479 5.07 -6.19 18.74
C GLY A 479 4.04 -5.09 18.44
N GLY A 480 3.64 -4.93 17.20
CA GLY A 480 2.60 -3.98 16.77
C GLY A 480 1.24 -4.26 17.41
N LEU A 481 0.93 -5.52 17.72
CA LEU A 481 -0.33 -5.91 18.37
C LEU A 481 -0.54 -5.20 19.72
N LEU A 482 0.53 -4.78 20.39
CA LEU A 482 0.45 -4.07 21.67
C LEU A 482 -0.36 -2.76 21.58
N ALA A 483 -0.44 -2.16 20.42
CA ALA A 483 -1.20 -0.91 20.23
C ALA A 483 -2.72 -1.13 20.39
N ALA A 484 -3.26 -2.29 20.02
CA ALA A 484 -4.69 -2.57 20.09
C ALA A 484 -5.26 -2.41 21.53
N PRO A 485 -4.78 -3.15 22.56
CA PRO A 485 -5.29 -2.97 23.91
C PRO A 485 -4.91 -1.62 24.53
N ARG A 486 -3.72 -1.10 24.24
CA ARG A 486 -3.26 0.17 24.82
C ARG A 486 -4.05 1.37 24.34
N LEU A 487 -4.48 1.36 23.08
CA LEU A 487 -5.18 2.46 22.45
C LEU A 487 -6.68 2.18 22.31
N SER A 488 -7.16 1.05 22.83
CA SER A 488 -8.55 0.59 22.73
C SER A 488 -9.02 0.52 21.26
N LEU A 489 -8.16 0.03 20.38
CA LEU A 489 -8.45 -0.14 18.97
C LEU A 489 -9.00 -1.55 18.70
N LYS A 490 -9.98 -1.63 17.80
CA LYS A 490 -10.52 -2.87 17.30
C LYS A 490 -9.87 -3.19 15.96
N LEU A 491 -9.35 -4.39 15.82
CA LEU A 491 -8.82 -4.95 14.58
C LEU A 491 -9.22 -6.42 14.49
N THR A 492 -9.78 -6.81 13.36
CA THR A 492 -9.99 -8.22 13.01
C THR A 492 -8.81 -8.67 12.16
N ILE A 493 -8.03 -9.65 12.63
CA ILE A 493 -6.91 -10.22 11.89
C ILE A 493 -7.36 -11.53 11.28
N VAL A 494 -7.24 -11.68 9.97
CA VAL A 494 -7.36 -12.95 9.24
C VAL A 494 -5.94 -13.43 8.96
N LEU A 495 -5.50 -14.39 9.75
CA LEU A 495 -4.17 -14.98 9.66
C LEU A 495 -4.20 -16.18 8.74
N LEU A 496 -3.45 -16.11 7.64
CA LEU A 496 -3.15 -17.23 6.75
C LEU A 496 -1.87 -17.91 7.24
N ASP A 497 -2.02 -19.01 7.97
CA ASP A 497 -0.92 -19.77 8.56
C ASP A 497 -0.64 -21.00 7.70
N ASN A 498 0.35 -20.88 6.82
CA ASN A 498 0.80 -21.95 5.91
C ASN A 498 2.19 -22.49 6.27
N ASP A 499 2.67 -22.21 7.49
CA ASP A 499 3.94 -22.63 8.04
C ASP A 499 5.15 -22.12 7.24
N GLY A 500 5.15 -20.81 6.94
CA GLY A 500 6.33 -20.12 6.37
C GLY A 500 6.04 -19.21 5.16
N GLY A 501 7.10 -18.85 4.44
CA GLY A 501 7.05 -17.92 3.31
C GLY A 501 6.48 -18.55 2.03
N GLY A 502 5.16 -18.78 1.95
CA GLY A 502 4.49 -19.48 0.85
C GLY A 502 4.76 -18.92 -0.55
N ILE A 503 5.06 -17.63 -0.67
CA ILE A 503 5.41 -17.03 -1.97
C ILE A 503 6.62 -17.71 -2.64
N PHE A 504 7.57 -18.21 -1.87
CA PHE A 504 8.78 -18.81 -2.42
C PHE A 504 8.50 -20.14 -3.12
N ASP A 505 7.40 -20.84 -2.78
CA ASP A 505 7.00 -22.08 -3.44
C ASP A 505 6.49 -21.84 -4.88
N PHE A 506 6.08 -20.63 -5.22
CA PHE A 506 5.77 -20.19 -6.58
C PHE A 506 7.00 -19.79 -7.41
N LEU A 507 8.19 -19.76 -6.80
CA LEU A 507 9.43 -19.31 -7.45
C LEU A 507 10.37 -20.48 -7.76
N PRO A 508 11.26 -20.34 -8.76
CA PRO A 508 12.21 -21.39 -9.12
C PRO A 508 13.10 -21.86 -7.96
N VAL A 509 13.32 -21.02 -6.95
CA VAL A 509 14.16 -21.32 -5.79
C VAL A 509 13.68 -22.56 -5.01
N SER A 510 12.37 -22.83 -4.99
CA SER A 510 11.82 -24.03 -4.35
C SER A 510 12.15 -25.35 -5.08
N ARG A 511 12.54 -25.27 -6.36
CA ARG A 511 12.72 -26.43 -7.26
C ARG A 511 14.15 -26.63 -7.71
N THR A 512 15.11 -25.79 -7.24
CA THR A 512 16.51 -25.92 -7.67
C THR A 512 17.21 -27.03 -6.90
N THR A 513 18.09 -27.78 -7.60
CA THR A 513 18.94 -28.80 -6.97
C THR A 513 19.85 -28.25 -5.88
N LEU A 514 20.16 -26.94 -5.91
CA LEU A 514 20.95 -26.27 -4.89
C LEU A 514 20.20 -26.16 -3.54
N THR A 515 18.87 -26.11 -3.56
CA THR A 515 18.04 -26.09 -2.34
C THR A 515 17.60 -27.49 -1.91
N GLN A 516 17.65 -28.47 -2.84
CA GLN A 516 17.27 -29.87 -2.61
C GLN A 516 18.45 -30.79 -2.27
N GLN A 517 19.71 -30.30 -2.28
CA GLN A 517 20.86 -31.12 -1.92
C GLN A 517 20.78 -31.56 -0.45
N ASN A 518 20.11 -32.68 -0.29
CA ASN A 518 20.20 -33.52 0.89
C ASN A 518 21.29 -34.55 0.66
N HIS A 519 22.29 -34.54 1.53
CA HIS A 519 23.14 -35.66 1.89
C HIS A 519 24.14 -36.21 0.85
N GLY A 520 25.38 -35.89 1.03
CA GLY A 520 26.54 -36.70 0.64
C GLY A 520 27.61 -36.04 -0.20
N GLU A 521 27.42 -34.85 -0.76
CA GLU A 521 28.50 -34.18 -1.49
C GLU A 521 28.97 -32.89 -0.80
N ARG A 522 30.26 -32.83 -0.54
CA ARG A 522 30.95 -31.75 0.16
C ARG A 522 30.88 -30.44 -0.61
N PRO A 523 30.88 -29.29 0.09
CA PRO A 523 30.88 -27.98 -0.54
C PRO A 523 32.16 -27.77 -1.40
N PHE A 524 31.99 -27.00 -2.45
CA PHE A 524 33.02 -26.53 -3.37
C PHE A 524 34.39 -26.27 -2.68
N GLY A 525 35.44 -27.03 -3.11
CA GLY A 525 36.82 -26.60 -3.01
C GLY A 525 37.53 -26.87 -1.71
N MET A 526 37.55 -28.13 -1.20
CA MET A 526 38.63 -28.61 -0.35
C MET A 526 39.13 -29.95 -0.83
N ASP A 527 40.37 -29.93 -1.34
CA ASP A 527 41.13 -31.09 -1.78
C ASP A 527 41.22 -32.18 -0.69
N ALA A 528 40.90 -33.39 -1.09
CA ALA A 528 41.06 -34.60 -0.30
C ALA A 528 42.57 -34.89 -0.09
N ARG A 529 43.06 -34.76 1.14
CA ARG A 529 44.19 -35.60 1.57
C ARG A 529 43.80 -36.39 2.81
N ALA A 530 43.99 -37.66 2.63
CA ALA A 530 43.68 -38.80 3.44
C ALA A 530 43.94 -38.66 4.96
N SER A 531 43.04 -39.22 5.78
CA SER A 531 43.48 -40.06 6.90
C SER A 531 42.42 -41.15 7.15
N ASP A 532 42.93 -42.36 7.17
CA ASP A 532 42.28 -43.66 7.44
C ASP A 532 41.61 -43.73 8.82
N GLY A 533 40.48 -44.43 8.85
CA GLY A 533 40.11 -45.38 9.89
C GLY A 533 39.49 -44.82 11.17
N ALA A 534 38.17 -44.70 11.21
CA ALA A 534 37.42 -44.95 12.46
C ALA A 534 36.00 -45.40 12.12
N ARG A 535 35.55 -46.44 12.79
CA ARG A 535 34.30 -47.16 12.65
C ARG A 535 33.09 -46.24 12.88
N GLU A 536 32.10 -46.36 11.99
CA GLU A 536 30.75 -45.85 12.18
C GLU A 536 30.12 -46.52 13.42
N GLU A 537 29.94 -45.73 14.48
CA GLU A 537 28.93 -45.99 15.50
C GLU A 537 27.76 -45.04 15.26
N ASP A 538 26.62 -45.64 15.05
CA ASP A 538 25.28 -45.08 14.92
C ASP A 538 25.02 -44.05 16.05
N ARG A 539 25.15 -42.74 15.76
CA ARG A 539 24.68 -41.65 16.59
C ARG A 539 23.43 -41.07 15.97
N GLY A 540 22.33 -41.21 16.70
CA GLY A 540 20.97 -40.81 16.44
C GLY A 540 20.82 -39.66 15.45
N GLY A 541 19.97 -39.90 14.44
CA GLY A 541 19.73 -38.94 13.37
C GLY A 541 19.24 -37.61 13.87
N GLU A 542 20.11 -36.63 13.92
CA GLU A 542 19.70 -35.23 13.87
C GLU A 542 19.06 -35.02 12.49
N HIS A 543 17.75 -34.82 12.47
CA HIS A 543 17.03 -34.30 11.30
C HIS A 543 17.66 -32.92 10.99
N ARG A 544 18.61 -32.88 10.07
CA ARG A 544 19.02 -31.62 9.46
C ARG A 544 17.85 -31.15 8.62
N GLU A 545 17.21 -30.06 9.04
CA GLU A 545 16.24 -29.33 8.23
C GLU A 545 16.89 -29.03 6.88
N ASP A 546 16.11 -29.17 5.78
CA ASP A 546 16.63 -28.83 4.47
C ASP A 546 16.89 -27.32 4.37
N ILE A 547 17.84 -26.93 3.52
CA ILE A 547 18.28 -25.53 3.37
C ILE A 547 17.12 -24.63 2.96
N TYR A 548 16.20 -25.14 2.12
CA TYR A 548 15.04 -24.38 1.68
C TYR A 548 14.12 -24.04 2.83
N THR A 549 13.72 -25.03 3.60
CA THR A 549 12.82 -24.82 4.75
C THR A 549 13.46 -23.90 5.79
N HIS A 550 14.73 -24.13 6.11
CA HIS A 550 15.40 -23.38 7.18
C HIS A 550 15.72 -21.92 6.82
N HIS A 551 16.17 -21.66 5.57
CA HIS A 551 16.70 -20.33 5.20
C HIS A 551 15.80 -19.54 4.23
N ILE A 552 14.80 -20.16 3.59
CA ILE A 552 13.95 -19.51 2.60
C ILE A 552 12.49 -19.50 3.06
N ALA A 553 11.89 -20.66 3.33
CA ALA A 553 10.51 -20.76 3.80
C ALA A 553 10.37 -20.24 5.23
N THR A 554 11.37 -20.46 6.09
CA THR A 554 11.47 -19.91 7.46
C THR A 554 10.18 -20.05 8.28
N PRO A 555 9.69 -21.28 8.54
CA PRO A 555 8.53 -21.51 9.38
C PRO A 555 8.73 -20.87 10.77
N THR A 556 7.72 -20.21 11.28
CA THR A 556 7.83 -19.38 12.48
C THR A 556 7.91 -20.22 13.76
N GLY A 557 7.28 -21.39 13.78
CA GLY A 557 7.12 -22.24 14.97
C GLY A 557 6.32 -21.59 16.11
N LEU A 558 5.62 -20.48 15.84
CA LEU A 558 4.88 -19.74 16.85
C LEU A 558 3.50 -20.38 17.14
N ASP A 559 3.11 -20.33 18.41
CA ASP A 559 1.75 -20.60 18.85
C ASP A 559 0.93 -19.29 18.79
N PHE A 560 0.23 -19.08 17.68
CA PHE A 560 -0.54 -17.85 17.48
C PHE A 560 -1.74 -17.71 18.41
N ALA A 561 -2.26 -18.80 19.01
CA ALA A 561 -3.28 -18.72 20.04
C ALA A 561 -2.72 -18.06 21.32
N ARG A 562 -1.50 -18.44 21.71
CA ARG A 562 -0.82 -17.79 22.84
C ARG A 562 -0.41 -16.35 22.53
N ALA A 563 0.02 -16.09 21.31
CA ALA A 563 0.32 -14.73 20.86
C ALA A 563 -0.93 -13.83 20.92
N ALA A 564 -2.06 -14.29 20.40
CA ALA A 564 -3.34 -13.59 20.47
C ALA A 564 -3.73 -13.30 21.92
N ALA A 565 -3.67 -14.30 22.81
CA ALA A 565 -3.99 -14.14 24.23
C ALA A 565 -3.06 -13.14 24.94
N LEU A 566 -1.75 -13.14 24.63
CA LEU A 566 -0.78 -12.19 25.19
C LEU A 566 -1.15 -10.73 24.91
N TYR A 567 -1.66 -10.46 23.73
CA TYR A 567 -2.03 -9.10 23.29
C TYR A 567 -3.53 -8.79 23.42
N GLY A 568 -4.31 -9.68 24.05
CA GLY A 568 -5.72 -9.43 24.33
C GLY A 568 -6.65 -9.60 23.12
N PHE A 569 -6.24 -10.37 22.11
CA PHE A 569 -7.09 -10.78 20.99
C PHE A 569 -7.84 -12.07 21.32
N ALA A 570 -9.11 -12.15 20.95
CA ALA A 570 -9.81 -13.42 20.87
C ALA A 570 -9.18 -14.27 19.75
N HIS A 571 -9.06 -15.59 19.96
CA HIS A 571 -8.51 -16.51 18.96
C HIS A 571 -9.63 -17.43 18.46
N GLU A 572 -9.90 -17.37 17.16
CA GLU A 572 -10.97 -18.09 16.46
C GLU A 572 -10.34 -18.99 15.38
N PRO A 573 -9.98 -20.26 15.70
CA PRO A 573 -9.50 -21.19 14.69
C PRO A 573 -10.65 -21.64 13.79
N VAL A 574 -10.41 -21.67 12.48
CA VAL A 574 -11.40 -22.08 11.48
C VAL A 574 -10.82 -23.16 10.56
N GLU A 575 -11.66 -24.13 10.18
CA GLU A 575 -11.27 -25.29 9.35
C GLU A 575 -12.07 -25.37 8.04
N THR A 576 -13.14 -24.56 7.91
CA THR A 576 -14.02 -24.58 6.74
C THR A 576 -14.39 -23.15 6.34
N ILE A 577 -14.79 -22.97 5.06
CA ILE A 577 -15.27 -21.67 4.55
C ILE A 577 -16.54 -21.23 5.30
N THR A 578 -17.44 -22.14 5.63
CA THR A 578 -18.63 -21.83 6.44
C THR A 578 -18.24 -21.36 7.83
N GLY A 579 -17.25 -22.00 8.47
CA GLY A 579 -16.70 -21.56 9.75
C GLY A 579 -16.05 -20.17 9.65
N PHE A 580 -15.30 -19.91 8.57
CA PHE A 580 -14.69 -18.60 8.32
C PHE A 580 -15.74 -17.48 8.20
N ARG A 581 -16.80 -17.69 7.41
CA ARG A 581 -17.91 -16.73 7.28
C ARG A 581 -18.52 -16.39 8.64
N THR A 582 -18.82 -17.40 9.44
CA THR A 582 -19.40 -17.22 10.78
C THR A 582 -18.45 -16.46 11.73
N ALA A 583 -17.16 -16.81 11.72
CA ALA A 583 -16.15 -16.13 12.53
C ALA A 583 -15.96 -14.67 12.12
N LEU A 584 -15.97 -14.39 10.81
CA LEU A 584 -15.84 -13.03 10.27
C LEU A 584 -17.06 -12.18 10.65
N GLU A 585 -18.29 -12.69 10.47
CA GLU A 585 -19.51 -11.99 10.86
C GLU A 585 -19.51 -11.66 12.36
N HIS A 586 -19.13 -12.62 13.21
CA HIS A 586 -18.99 -12.41 14.65
C HIS A 586 -17.92 -11.34 14.97
N ALA A 587 -16.74 -11.43 14.34
CA ALA A 587 -15.64 -10.50 14.58
C ALA A 587 -15.98 -9.06 14.15
N LEU A 588 -16.77 -8.87 13.10
CA LEU A 588 -17.19 -7.55 12.63
C LEU A 588 -18.30 -6.92 13.50
N ALA A 589 -19.02 -7.70 14.31
CA ALA A 589 -20.09 -7.17 15.16
C ALA A 589 -19.55 -6.07 16.11
N PRO A 590 -20.30 -4.96 16.33
CA PRO A 590 -19.80 -3.79 17.08
C PRO A 590 -19.32 -4.09 18.49
N GLN A 591 -19.94 -5.05 19.17
CA GLN A 591 -19.65 -5.44 20.56
C GLN A 591 -18.44 -6.38 20.70
N THR A 592 -17.93 -6.93 19.60
CA THR A 592 -16.79 -7.85 19.62
C THR A 592 -15.47 -7.08 19.75
N GLY A 593 -14.54 -7.56 20.57
CA GLY A 593 -13.21 -6.99 20.73
C GLY A 593 -12.26 -7.33 19.57
N PRO A 594 -10.95 -7.02 19.72
CA PRO A 594 -9.95 -7.44 18.76
C PRO A 594 -9.93 -8.96 18.60
N THR A 595 -9.93 -9.46 17.37
CA THR A 595 -10.08 -10.89 17.06
C THR A 595 -9.03 -11.34 16.07
N LEU A 596 -8.45 -12.53 16.27
CA LEU A 596 -7.57 -13.21 15.34
C LEU A 596 -8.30 -14.46 14.84
N ILE A 597 -8.78 -14.42 13.58
CA ILE A 597 -9.33 -15.58 12.87
C ILE A 597 -8.15 -16.33 12.28
N HIS A 598 -7.94 -17.57 12.71
CA HIS A 598 -6.77 -18.37 12.37
C HIS A 598 -7.14 -19.40 11.30
N VAL A 599 -6.66 -19.17 10.09
CA VAL A 599 -6.83 -20.02 8.91
C VAL A 599 -5.54 -20.80 8.70
N ARG A 600 -5.58 -22.13 8.85
CA ARG A 600 -4.45 -23.00 8.52
C ARG A 600 -4.57 -23.56 7.12
N THR A 601 -3.50 -23.39 6.34
CA THR A 601 -3.42 -23.85 4.96
C THR A 601 -2.13 -24.62 4.72
N ASP A 602 -1.97 -25.19 3.52
CA ASP A 602 -0.76 -25.90 3.09
C ASP A 602 -0.14 -25.21 1.88
N ARG A 603 1.14 -24.90 1.95
CA ARG A 603 1.87 -24.16 0.90
C ARG A 603 1.89 -24.90 -0.44
N ALA A 604 2.14 -26.20 -0.42
CA ALA A 604 2.21 -27.00 -1.66
C ALA A 604 0.83 -27.14 -2.29
N ALA A 605 -0.19 -27.41 -1.48
CA ALA A 605 -1.58 -27.46 -1.95
C ALA A 605 -2.03 -26.12 -2.55
N ASN A 606 -1.57 -25.00 -1.99
CA ASN A 606 -1.87 -23.65 -2.50
C ASN A 606 -1.26 -23.43 -3.91
N VAL A 607 -0.02 -23.85 -4.15
CA VAL A 607 0.60 -23.78 -5.50
C VAL A 607 -0.19 -24.61 -6.51
N ASP A 608 -0.57 -25.84 -6.15
CA ASP A 608 -1.35 -26.72 -7.02
C ASP A 608 -2.76 -26.15 -7.28
N LEU A 609 -3.37 -25.53 -6.29
CA LEU A 609 -4.69 -24.89 -6.44
C LEU A 609 -4.63 -23.74 -7.46
N HIS A 610 -3.66 -22.85 -7.34
CA HIS A 610 -3.46 -21.77 -8.30
C HIS A 610 -3.23 -22.31 -9.72
N ALA A 611 -2.40 -23.33 -9.87
CA ALA A 611 -2.17 -23.95 -11.19
C ALA A 611 -3.45 -24.54 -11.80
N ARG A 612 -4.31 -25.16 -10.98
CA ARG A 612 -5.63 -25.68 -11.42
C ARG A 612 -6.56 -24.54 -11.84
N VAL A 613 -6.59 -23.43 -11.08
CA VAL A 613 -7.38 -22.23 -11.42
C VAL A 613 -6.96 -21.68 -12.77
N TRP A 614 -5.66 -21.43 -12.98
CA TRP A 614 -5.18 -20.88 -14.26
C TRP A 614 -5.49 -21.80 -15.44
N SER A 615 -5.32 -23.13 -15.24
CA SER A 615 -5.67 -24.12 -16.27
C SER A 615 -7.17 -24.18 -16.55
N ALA A 616 -8.02 -23.98 -15.55
CA ALA A 616 -9.47 -23.95 -15.73
C ALA A 616 -9.92 -22.70 -16.51
N VAL A 617 -9.38 -21.53 -16.18
CA VAL A 617 -9.67 -20.28 -16.90
C VAL A 617 -9.22 -20.35 -18.35
N ALA A 618 -8.01 -20.86 -18.63
CA ALA A 618 -7.52 -21.03 -20.00
C ALA A 618 -8.40 -21.97 -20.84
N ARG A 619 -8.88 -23.09 -20.26
CA ARG A 619 -9.81 -24.01 -20.95
C ARG A 619 -11.17 -23.36 -21.21
N ALA A 620 -11.73 -22.64 -20.23
CA ALA A 620 -13.03 -21.98 -20.38
C ALA A 620 -13.02 -20.98 -21.53
N TYR A 621 -11.94 -20.21 -21.69
CA TYR A 621 -11.79 -19.29 -22.82
C TYR A 621 -11.59 -20.02 -24.15
N GLY A 622 -10.78 -21.08 -24.22
CA GLY A 622 -10.52 -21.83 -25.44
C GLY A 622 -11.70 -22.68 -25.94
N GLU A 623 -12.62 -23.07 -25.07
CA GLU A 623 -13.86 -23.80 -25.40
C GLU A 623 -15.00 -22.84 -25.85
N GLY A 624 -14.91 -21.55 -25.56
CA GLY A 624 -15.92 -20.53 -25.85
C GLY A 624 -15.90 -19.98 -27.29
N ASP A 625 -14.88 -20.27 -28.11
CA ASP A 625 -14.76 -19.75 -29.49
C ASP A 625 -14.70 -20.87 -30.56
N PRO A 626 -15.86 -21.25 -31.15
CA PRO A 626 -15.89 -22.24 -32.24
C PRO A 626 -15.44 -21.66 -33.60
N VAL A 627 -14.96 -20.40 -33.68
CA VAL A 627 -14.68 -19.72 -34.98
C VAL A 627 -13.23 -19.87 -35.44
N HIS A 628 -12.27 -20.26 -34.60
CA HIS A 628 -10.84 -20.36 -34.97
C HIS A 628 -10.20 -21.77 -34.85
N GLY A 629 -10.96 -22.82 -34.91
CA GLY A 629 -10.50 -24.21 -34.84
C GLY A 629 -10.21 -24.83 -36.21
N ALA A 630 -9.33 -24.30 -37.04
CA ALA A 630 -8.77 -25.00 -38.20
C ALA A 630 -7.45 -24.37 -38.64
N ASP A 631 -6.34 -24.58 -37.92
CA ASP A 631 -4.96 -24.61 -38.43
C ASP A 631 -3.87 -24.77 -37.34
N ALA A 632 -4.11 -25.50 -36.27
CA ALA A 632 -3.10 -25.72 -35.21
C ALA A 632 -2.53 -27.16 -35.16
N ASP A 633 -2.81 -28.02 -36.18
CA ASP A 633 -2.31 -29.42 -36.22
C ASP A 633 -1.12 -29.62 -37.17
N ARG A 634 -0.17 -28.66 -37.23
CA ARG A 634 1.12 -28.89 -37.91
C ARG A 634 2.21 -27.95 -37.38
N LYS A 635 2.75 -28.23 -36.19
CA LYS A 635 4.13 -27.86 -35.81
C LYS A 635 4.52 -28.35 -34.41
N THR A 636 4.52 -29.67 -34.24
CA THR A 636 5.28 -30.29 -33.17
C THR A 636 6.02 -31.52 -33.74
N ALA A 637 7.05 -31.23 -34.53
CA ALA A 637 8.12 -32.19 -34.86
C ALA A 637 9.24 -31.44 -35.58
N LYS A 638 10.33 -31.16 -34.87
CA LYS A 638 11.69 -30.74 -35.24
C LYS A 638 12.05 -29.43 -34.54
N ASP A 639 12.78 -29.48 -33.47
CA ASP A 639 14.24 -29.51 -33.41
C ASP A 639 14.69 -29.72 -31.95
N GLU A 640 15.69 -30.53 -31.85
CA GLU A 640 16.47 -30.94 -30.67
C GLU A 640 17.05 -29.77 -29.86
#